data_b033572d9038917257d7dc4ce76e94f2
#
_entry.id   b033572d9038917257d7dc4ce76e94f2
#
_cell.length_a   1.000
_cell.length_b   1.000
_cell.length_c   1.000
_cell.angle_alpha   90.00
_cell.angle_beta   90.00
_cell.angle_gamma   90.00
#
_symmetry.space_group_name_H-M   'P 1'
#
loop_
_entity.id
_entity.type
_entity.pdbx_description
1 polymer ?
#
loop_
_entity_poly.entity_id
_entity_poly.type
_entity_poly.pdbx_seq_one_letter_code
_entity_poly.pdbx_strand_id
1 'polypeptide(L)'
;MSKTELLPSEPVVLPLLPLRDVVVFPHMVIPLFVGRPKSIKAMERAMESGSHVLLAAQRSPTQDDPGLEDIYPIGCLATILQMLKLPDGTVKVLVEGAQRARLTDLQDSGDHLVGGCVPIAPDADEGPELEALRRTLLGQFDQFVKLNKKIPAEILNSLVSLEDAGRLADTIAAHLPMKLEQKQAILEVLPVAERLEKLLGQIETELDILQVEKRIRGRVKRQMEKSQREYYLNEQVKAIQKELGEGEDNELDELDKKIKAARMPTEARDKAQAELKKLRMMSPMSAEATVVRNYIDALVGLPWKKKSKVNTNLETAETVLDSEHHGLEKVKERILEALAVQQRVDKVKAPILCLVGPPGVGKTSLGQSIARATNRKFVRMALGGVRDESEIRGHRRTYIGSMPGKILTSLTKTGVRNPLFLLDEVDKMGMDFRGDPASALLEVLDPEQNNTFVDHYVEVEYDLSDVMFVATANSLNIPPALLDRMEVIRLSGYTEDEKVSIAQRYLLPKQIKNTGLKDAEISVSEDAIREMIRSYTREAGVRGLERDISKVCRKVVRLILTGKEKGPVAITAANIEDFLGVKRFTFGIAEKEDQVGEVTGLAWTEVGGELLMIEAAVMPGKGQIIRTGSLGDVMKESVEAARSVVRSRARRLGIADDVFEKKDLHIHAPEGATPKDGPSAGIAMTTAMVSALTGIPVKAHVAMTGEITLRGEVLQIGGLKEKLLAAHRGGIKTVLIPEQNVRDLAEIPDNVKNALEIVPVRWIDAVLDLALASTPVPLPDVPPTAAEPVAAPADGLQPGAAETLKH
;
A
#
# COMPACT_ATOMS: atom_id res chain seq x y z
N MET A 1 -12.59 -14.90 -50.23
CA MET A 1 -11.20 -14.48 -49.92
C MET A 1 -11.07 -13.05 -50.42
N SER A 2 -11.23 -12.10 -49.49
CA SER A 2 -11.06 -10.68 -49.78
C SER A 2 -9.55 -10.43 -49.85
N LYS A 3 -9.03 -9.98 -50.97
CA LYS A 3 -7.65 -9.46 -51.08
C LYS A 3 -7.66 -8.12 -50.35
N THR A 4 -7.14 -8.10 -49.12
CA THR A 4 -6.88 -6.85 -48.41
C THR A 4 -5.75 -6.16 -49.20
N GLU A 5 -6.08 -5.08 -49.91
CA GLU A 5 -5.07 -4.30 -50.65
C GLU A 5 -4.17 -3.63 -49.60
N LEU A 6 -2.87 -3.91 -49.66
CA LEU A 6 -1.85 -3.22 -48.89
C LEU A 6 -1.79 -1.76 -49.35
N LEU A 7 -1.93 -0.82 -48.41
CA LEU A 7 -1.76 0.60 -48.69
C LEU A 7 -0.30 0.91 -48.99
N PRO A 8 0.01 1.81 -49.95
CA PRO A 8 1.35 2.25 -50.25
C PRO A 8 2.01 2.90 -49.00
N SER A 9 3.33 2.86 -48.91
CA SER A 9 4.11 3.45 -47.79
C SER A 9 4.08 4.99 -47.75
N GLU A 10 3.09 5.61 -48.34
CA GLU A 10 2.88 7.07 -48.28
C GLU A 10 2.08 7.44 -47.03
N PRO A 11 2.32 8.64 -46.46
CA PRO A 11 1.53 9.12 -45.32
C PRO A 11 0.03 9.18 -45.64
N VAL A 12 -0.75 8.55 -44.78
CA VAL A 12 -2.23 8.52 -44.93
C VAL A 12 -2.85 9.09 -43.64
N VAL A 13 -3.94 9.81 -43.79
CA VAL A 13 -4.72 10.36 -42.67
C VAL A 13 -6.01 9.59 -42.56
N LEU A 14 -6.23 8.93 -41.41
CA LEU A 14 -7.37 8.06 -41.17
C LEU A 14 -8.04 8.34 -39.83
N PRO A 15 -9.34 8.02 -39.66
CA PRO A 15 -9.96 8.00 -38.35
C PRO A 15 -9.22 7.06 -37.42
N LEU A 16 -8.96 7.51 -36.17
CA LEU A 16 -8.22 6.74 -35.18
C LEU A 16 -9.17 6.25 -34.11
N LEU A 17 -9.05 4.98 -33.74
CA LEU A 17 -9.72 4.37 -32.61
C LEU A 17 -8.68 3.99 -31.54
N PRO A 18 -8.64 4.70 -30.41
CA PRO A 18 -7.77 4.33 -29.30
C PRO A 18 -8.38 3.15 -28.52
N LEU A 19 -7.55 2.09 -28.35
CA LEU A 19 -7.93 0.84 -27.70
C LEU A 19 -7.39 0.78 -26.26
N ARG A 20 -8.22 0.39 -25.28
CA ARG A 20 -7.87 0.40 -23.85
C ARG A 20 -7.23 -0.89 -23.37
N ASP A 21 -7.69 -2.02 -23.86
CA ASP A 21 -7.42 -3.35 -23.29
C ASP A 21 -6.99 -4.39 -24.32
N VAL A 22 -6.86 -3.99 -25.57
CA VAL A 22 -6.52 -4.90 -26.66
C VAL A 22 -5.52 -4.30 -27.62
N VAL A 23 -4.60 -5.15 -28.10
CA VAL A 23 -3.70 -4.85 -29.21
C VAL A 23 -4.14 -5.66 -30.42
N VAL A 24 -4.35 -5.01 -31.55
CA VAL A 24 -4.76 -5.66 -32.81
C VAL A 24 -3.52 -5.88 -33.69
N PHE A 25 -3.33 -7.14 -34.09
CA PHE A 25 -2.26 -7.53 -35.01
C PHE A 25 -2.76 -7.60 -36.45
N PRO A 26 -1.88 -7.50 -37.45
CA PRO A 26 -2.22 -7.80 -38.83
C PRO A 26 -2.86 -9.19 -38.98
N HIS A 27 -3.86 -9.30 -39.87
CA HIS A 27 -4.64 -10.52 -40.11
C HIS A 27 -5.48 -11.05 -38.93
N MET A 28 -5.59 -10.29 -37.86
CA MET A 28 -6.45 -10.61 -36.73
C MET A 28 -7.87 -10.09 -36.97
N VAL A 29 -8.85 -10.97 -36.86
CA VAL A 29 -10.28 -10.59 -36.90
C VAL A 29 -10.83 -10.57 -35.48
N ILE A 30 -11.28 -9.41 -35.02
CA ILE A 30 -11.75 -9.24 -33.65
C ILE A 30 -12.99 -8.36 -33.57
N PRO A 31 -13.96 -8.71 -32.72
CA PRO A 31 -15.08 -7.83 -32.40
C PRO A 31 -14.64 -6.82 -31.32
N LEU A 32 -14.81 -5.54 -31.59
CA LEU A 32 -14.59 -4.45 -30.67
C LEU A 32 -15.93 -3.86 -30.22
N PHE A 33 -16.01 -3.50 -28.92
CA PHE A 33 -17.17 -2.81 -28.36
C PHE A 33 -16.80 -1.35 -28.13
N VAL A 34 -17.43 -0.46 -28.87
CA VAL A 34 -17.10 0.97 -28.89
C VAL A 34 -18.25 1.73 -28.23
N GLY A 35 -17.95 2.39 -27.10
CA GLY A 35 -18.95 3.13 -26.31
C GLY A 35 -18.69 4.64 -26.24
N ARG A 36 -17.48 5.12 -26.56
CA ARG A 36 -17.15 6.56 -26.51
C ARG A 36 -17.76 7.29 -27.70
N PRO A 37 -18.40 8.45 -27.51
CA PRO A 37 -19.02 9.19 -28.62
C PRO A 37 -18.05 9.53 -29.76
N LYS A 38 -16.84 10.01 -29.44
CA LYS A 38 -15.78 10.31 -30.45
C LYS A 38 -15.35 9.06 -31.22
N SER A 39 -15.22 7.93 -30.52
CA SER A 39 -14.85 6.65 -31.13
C SER A 39 -15.93 6.07 -32.02
N ILE A 40 -17.21 6.22 -31.65
CA ILE A 40 -18.36 5.83 -32.48
C ILE A 40 -18.37 6.65 -33.76
N LYS A 41 -18.19 7.96 -33.67
CA LYS A 41 -18.12 8.85 -34.84
C LYS A 41 -16.91 8.55 -35.72
N ALA A 42 -15.76 8.20 -35.15
CA ALA A 42 -14.59 7.76 -35.90
C ALA A 42 -14.92 6.52 -36.77
N MET A 43 -15.67 5.55 -36.22
CA MET A 43 -16.09 4.36 -36.94
C MET A 43 -17.13 4.67 -38.06
N GLU A 44 -18.09 5.57 -37.79
CA GLU A 44 -19.05 6.01 -38.78
C GLU A 44 -18.35 6.71 -39.96
N ARG A 45 -17.39 7.60 -39.66
CA ARG A 45 -16.55 8.26 -40.69
C ARG A 45 -15.69 7.28 -41.47
N ALA A 46 -15.07 6.31 -40.78
CA ALA A 46 -14.31 5.28 -41.47
C ALA A 46 -15.16 4.50 -42.47
N MET A 47 -16.39 4.15 -42.10
CA MET A 47 -17.35 3.47 -43.04
C MET A 47 -17.72 4.31 -44.25
N GLU A 48 -17.85 5.62 -44.11
CA GLU A 48 -18.12 6.55 -45.22
C GLU A 48 -16.93 6.74 -46.17
N SER A 49 -15.68 6.61 -45.63
CA SER A 49 -14.42 6.91 -46.32
C SER A 49 -13.61 5.69 -46.78
N GLY A 50 -14.26 4.52 -47.01
CA GLY A 50 -13.60 3.34 -47.54
C GLY A 50 -13.36 2.21 -46.53
N SER A 51 -13.97 2.28 -45.35
CA SER A 51 -13.92 1.25 -44.29
C SER A 51 -12.56 1.03 -43.63
N HIS A 52 -11.61 1.94 -43.83
CA HIS A 52 -10.29 1.87 -43.20
C HIS A 52 -10.21 2.70 -41.89
N VAL A 53 -9.58 2.16 -40.89
CA VAL A 53 -9.41 2.77 -39.56
C VAL A 53 -8.02 2.46 -39.00
N LEU A 54 -7.44 3.41 -38.28
CA LEU A 54 -6.21 3.18 -37.53
C LEU A 54 -6.56 2.76 -36.10
N LEU A 55 -6.10 1.59 -35.71
CA LEU A 55 -6.26 1.05 -34.36
C LEU A 55 -4.93 1.19 -33.62
N ALA A 56 -4.93 1.88 -32.47
CA ALA A 56 -3.73 2.02 -31.68
C ALA A 56 -4.06 1.87 -30.17
N ALA A 57 -3.23 1.13 -29.44
CA ALA A 57 -3.43 0.90 -28.02
C ALA A 57 -3.07 2.14 -27.20
N GLN A 58 -3.81 2.37 -26.10
CA GLN A 58 -3.49 3.40 -25.10
C GLN A 58 -2.48 2.86 -24.09
N ARG A 59 -1.58 3.76 -23.60
CA ARG A 59 -0.67 3.43 -22.50
C ARG A 59 -1.39 3.32 -21.16
N SER A 60 -2.41 4.15 -20.95
CA SER A 60 -3.24 4.11 -19.73
C SER A 60 -4.72 3.88 -20.10
N PRO A 61 -5.36 2.84 -19.55
CA PRO A 61 -6.78 2.54 -19.87
C PRO A 61 -7.75 3.54 -19.23
N THR A 62 -7.30 4.34 -18.26
CA THR A 62 -8.16 5.25 -17.48
C THR A 62 -8.42 6.60 -18.17
N GLN A 63 -7.68 6.92 -19.22
CA GLN A 63 -7.78 8.22 -19.91
C GLN A 63 -8.86 8.20 -20.99
N ASP A 64 -9.82 9.12 -20.89
CA ASP A 64 -10.96 9.16 -21.80
C ASP A 64 -10.65 9.87 -23.12
N ASP A 65 -9.90 10.96 -23.09
CA ASP A 65 -9.41 11.70 -24.27
C ASP A 65 -7.86 11.61 -24.34
N PRO A 66 -7.28 10.57 -24.97
CA PRO A 66 -5.84 10.40 -25.05
C PRO A 66 -5.19 11.36 -26.05
N GLY A 67 -4.09 11.99 -25.65
CA GLY A 67 -3.18 12.72 -26.54
C GLY A 67 -2.19 11.80 -27.25
N LEU A 68 -1.32 12.38 -28.10
CA LEU A 68 -0.33 11.62 -28.86
C LEU A 68 0.65 10.84 -27.95
N GLU A 69 1.02 11.40 -26.78
CA GLU A 69 1.91 10.76 -25.82
C GLU A 69 1.26 9.58 -25.06
N ASP A 70 -0.07 9.56 -25.01
CA ASP A 70 -0.84 8.54 -24.31
C ASP A 70 -1.14 7.31 -25.17
N ILE A 71 -0.82 7.37 -26.46
CA ILE A 71 -1.03 6.31 -27.44
C ILE A 71 0.33 5.72 -27.84
N TYR A 72 0.35 4.43 -28.08
CA TYR A 72 1.57 3.78 -28.58
C TYR A 72 1.86 4.18 -30.02
N PRO A 73 3.15 4.37 -30.39
CA PRO A 73 3.53 4.93 -31.69
C PRO A 73 3.30 3.97 -32.86
N ILE A 74 3.17 2.67 -32.61
CA ILE A 74 2.86 1.67 -33.63
C ILE A 74 1.50 1.07 -33.36
N GLY A 75 0.62 1.21 -34.33
CA GLY A 75 -0.70 0.63 -34.34
C GLY A 75 -0.90 -0.31 -35.54
N CYS A 76 -2.14 -0.68 -35.79
CA CYS A 76 -2.56 -1.51 -36.91
C CYS A 76 -3.61 -0.79 -37.74
N LEU A 77 -3.37 -0.68 -39.06
CA LEU A 77 -4.43 -0.34 -40.01
C LEU A 77 -5.38 -1.52 -40.08
N ALA A 78 -6.67 -1.24 -39.99
CA ALA A 78 -7.70 -2.26 -40.03
C ALA A 78 -8.82 -1.89 -40.98
N THR A 79 -9.50 -2.91 -41.50
CA THR A 79 -10.70 -2.76 -42.30
C THR A 79 -11.92 -3.13 -41.48
N ILE A 80 -12.95 -2.32 -41.50
CA ILE A 80 -14.20 -2.60 -40.83
C ILE A 80 -15.01 -3.58 -41.70
N LEU A 81 -15.22 -4.80 -41.17
CA LEU A 81 -16.00 -5.84 -41.86
C LEU A 81 -17.52 -5.71 -41.62
N GLN A 82 -17.88 -5.36 -40.38
CA GLN A 82 -19.28 -5.23 -39.97
C GLN A 82 -19.42 -4.27 -38.79
N MET A 83 -20.47 -3.47 -38.78
CA MET A 83 -20.82 -2.57 -37.69
C MET A 83 -22.28 -2.80 -37.28
N LEU A 84 -22.53 -3.01 -35.98
CA LEU A 84 -23.84 -3.25 -35.41
C LEU A 84 -24.10 -2.33 -34.21
N LYS A 85 -25.11 -1.50 -34.27
CA LYS A 85 -25.54 -0.66 -33.14
C LYS A 85 -26.34 -1.49 -32.14
N LEU A 86 -25.99 -1.45 -30.89
CA LEU A 86 -26.64 -2.17 -29.79
C LEU A 86 -27.69 -1.27 -29.09
N PRO A 87 -28.72 -1.83 -28.44
CA PRO A 87 -29.76 -1.05 -27.78
C PRO A 87 -29.29 -0.16 -26.62
N ASP A 88 -28.12 -0.45 -26.05
CA ASP A 88 -27.47 0.31 -24.96
C ASP A 88 -26.68 1.53 -25.45
N GLY A 89 -26.70 1.80 -26.76
CA GLY A 89 -25.96 2.90 -27.38
C GLY A 89 -24.49 2.57 -27.71
N THR A 90 -23.99 1.39 -27.37
CA THR A 90 -22.68 0.92 -27.81
C THR A 90 -22.73 0.37 -29.25
N VAL A 91 -21.59 0.39 -29.91
CA VAL A 91 -21.43 -0.13 -31.27
C VAL A 91 -20.49 -1.33 -31.26
N LYS A 92 -20.98 -2.48 -31.71
CA LYS A 92 -20.14 -3.65 -31.95
C LYS A 92 -19.58 -3.59 -33.36
N VAL A 93 -18.27 -3.52 -33.49
CA VAL A 93 -17.57 -3.43 -34.77
C VAL A 93 -16.69 -4.66 -34.93
N LEU A 94 -16.82 -5.37 -36.04
CA LEU A 94 -15.93 -6.44 -36.43
C LEU A 94 -14.83 -5.84 -37.33
N VAL A 95 -13.60 -5.91 -36.90
CA VAL A 95 -12.47 -5.37 -37.64
C VAL A 95 -11.47 -6.48 -38.01
N GLU A 96 -10.84 -6.34 -39.18
CA GLU A 96 -9.72 -7.16 -39.61
C GLU A 96 -8.47 -6.28 -39.71
N GLY A 97 -7.42 -6.62 -38.94
CA GLY A 97 -6.12 -5.96 -39.04
C GLY A 97 -5.50 -6.22 -40.40
N ALA A 98 -5.02 -5.18 -41.08
CA ALA A 98 -4.42 -5.28 -42.39
C ALA A 98 -2.88 -5.16 -42.33
N GLN A 99 -2.37 -4.07 -41.79
CA GLN A 99 -0.95 -3.71 -41.85
C GLN A 99 -0.56 -2.88 -40.65
N ARG A 100 0.70 -3.02 -40.21
CA ARG A 100 1.27 -2.12 -39.19
C ARG A 100 1.38 -0.71 -39.72
N ALA A 101 1.17 0.28 -38.86
CA ALA A 101 1.37 1.67 -39.20
C ALA A 101 1.99 2.43 -38.04
N ARG A 102 2.86 3.36 -38.37
CA ARG A 102 3.45 4.29 -37.40
C ARG A 102 2.59 5.55 -37.34
N LEU A 103 2.09 5.87 -36.18
CA LEU A 103 1.40 7.10 -35.89
C LEU A 103 2.40 8.26 -35.87
N THR A 104 2.19 9.28 -36.68
CA THR A 104 3.07 10.46 -36.81
C THR A 104 2.45 11.70 -36.25
N ASP A 105 1.11 11.83 -36.33
CA ASP A 105 0.36 12.98 -35.86
C ASP A 105 -1.01 12.56 -35.35
N LEU A 106 -1.53 13.32 -34.39
CA LEU A 106 -2.87 13.11 -33.83
C LEU A 106 -3.61 14.44 -33.81
N GLN A 107 -4.74 14.50 -34.48
CA GLN A 107 -5.59 15.68 -34.52
C GLN A 107 -6.99 15.35 -33.99
N ASP A 108 -7.47 16.22 -33.11
CA ASP A 108 -8.87 16.17 -32.65
C ASP A 108 -9.73 17.06 -33.55
N SER A 109 -10.54 16.44 -34.38
CA SER A 109 -11.48 17.17 -35.26
C SER A 109 -12.71 17.70 -34.52
N GLY A 110 -12.72 17.63 -33.17
CA GLY A 110 -13.89 17.98 -32.35
C GLY A 110 -14.91 16.86 -32.24
N ASP A 111 -15.22 16.22 -33.33
CA ASP A 111 -16.19 15.10 -33.44
C ASP A 111 -15.53 13.74 -33.25
N HIS A 112 -14.27 13.54 -33.69
CA HIS A 112 -13.54 12.30 -33.64
C HIS A 112 -12.03 12.54 -33.74
N LEU A 113 -11.26 11.53 -33.36
CA LEU A 113 -9.80 11.55 -33.48
C LEU A 113 -9.37 11.10 -34.88
N VAL A 114 -8.42 11.82 -35.44
CA VAL A 114 -7.82 11.55 -36.75
C VAL A 114 -6.33 11.39 -36.56
N GLY A 115 -5.78 10.26 -37.03
CA GLY A 115 -4.34 9.96 -36.97
C GLY A 115 -3.70 10.07 -38.34
N GLY A 116 -2.63 10.87 -38.42
CA GLY A 116 -1.67 10.79 -39.51
C GLY A 116 -0.78 9.57 -39.27
N CYS A 117 -0.72 8.66 -40.25
CA CYS A 117 0.09 7.43 -40.09
C CYS A 117 0.84 7.07 -41.36
N VAL A 118 1.96 6.40 -41.18
CA VAL A 118 2.77 5.85 -42.28
C VAL A 118 2.67 4.32 -42.18
N PRO A 119 2.07 3.66 -43.23
CA PRO A 119 2.02 2.22 -43.29
C PRO A 119 3.45 1.63 -43.35
N ILE A 120 3.67 0.55 -42.63
CA ILE A 120 4.98 -0.11 -42.55
C ILE A 120 4.92 -1.35 -43.48
N ALA A 121 5.76 -1.39 -44.48
CA ALA A 121 5.86 -2.54 -45.37
C ALA A 121 6.23 -3.81 -44.60
N PRO A 122 5.62 -4.97 -44.95
CA PRO A 122 6.07 -6.23 -44.37
C PRO A 122 7.56 -6.50 -44.71
N ASP A 123 8.25 -7.05 -43.75
CA ASP A 123 9.62 -7.49 -43.90
C ASP A 123 9.64 -8.72 -44.82
N ALA A 124 10.48 -8.67 -45.85
CA ALA A 124 10.60 -9.72 -46.89
C ALA A 124 11.80 -10.65 -46.66
N ASP A 125 12.24 -10.77 -45.40
CA ASP A 125 13.40 -11.59 -45.07
C ASP A 125 13.08 -13.09 -45.26
N GLU A 126 13.81 -13.77 -46.13
CA GLU A 126 13.71 -15.21 -46.39
C GLU A 126 15.08 -15.85 -46.14
N GLY A 127 15.18 -16.66 -45.09
CA GLY A 127 16.45 -17.34 -44.76
C GLY A 127 16.24 -18.64 -43.99
N PRO A 128 17.23 -19.56 -43.99
CA PRO A 128 17.16 -20.83 -43.29
C PRO A 128 16.99 -20.64 -41.76
N GLU A 129 17.46 -19.55 -41.20
CA GLU A 129 17.37 -19.19 -39.82
C GLU A 129 15.91 -18.85 -39.44
N LEU A 130 15.22 -18.08 -40.29
CA LEU A 130 13.82 -17.73 -40.11
C LEU A 130 12.93 -18.99 -40.15
N GLU A 131 13.21 -19.91 -41.04
CA GLU A 131 12.49 -21.19 -41.14
C GLU A 131 12.72 -22.07 -39.90
N ALA A 132 13.93 -22.07 -39.34
CA ALA A 132 14.21 -22.77 -38.08
C ALA A 132 13.46 -22.19 -36.91
N LEU A 133 13.42 -20.86 -36.76
CA LEU A 133 12.67 -20.16 -35.76
C LEU A 133 11.17 -20.43 -35.90
N ARG A 134 10.63 -20.39 -37.13
CA ARG A 134 9.24 -20.71 -37.45
C ARG A 134 8.84 -22.11 -36.97
N ARG A 135 9.65 -23.12 -37.27
CA ARG A 135 9.40 -24.52 -36.88
C ARG A 135 9.49 -24.68 -35.37
N THR A 136 10.46 -24.05 -34.73
CA THR A 136 10.60 -24.10 -33.26
C THR A 136 9.40 -23.46 -32.57
N LEU A 137 8.96 -22.30 -33.05
CA LEU A 137 7.80 -21.59 -32.51
C LEU A 137 6.51 -22.41 -32.63
N LEU A 138 6.27 -23.04 -33.80
CA LEU A 138 5.14 -23.95 -34.01
C LEU A 138 5.20 -25.13 -33.05
N GLY A 139 6.34 -25.73 -32.82
CA GLY A 139 6.53 -26.86 -31.92
C GLY A 139 6.25 -26.48 -30.46
N GLN A 140 6.72 -25.33 -30.01
CA GLN A 140 6.45 -24.83 -28.66
C GLN A 140 5.00 -24.40 -28.48
N PHE A 141 4.41 -23.78 -29.51
CA PHE A 141 3.00 -23.41 -29.47
C PHE A 141 2.07 -24.63 -29.45
N ASP A 142 2.41 -25.70 -30.18
CA ASP A 142 1.69 -27.00 -30.09
C ASP A 142 1.73 -27.56 -28.66
N GLN A 143 2.88 -27.53 -27.99
CA GLN A 143 2.99 -27.94 -26.59
C GLN A 143 2.13 -27.05 -25.67
N PHE A 144 2.13 -25.73 -25.92
CA PHE A 144 1.34 -24.79 -25.16
C PHE A 144 -0.17 -25.07 -25.29
N VAL A 145 -0.68 -25.27 -26.52
CA VAL A 145 -2.07 -25.59 -26.79
C VAL A 145 -2.49 -26.92 -26.15
N LYS A 146 -1.64 -27.93 -26.17
CA LYS A 146 -1.90 -29.24 -25.51
C LYS A 146 -2.01 -29.11 -23.99
N LEU A 147 -1.29 -28.17 -23.38
CA LEU A 147 -1.37 -27.92 -21.93
C LEU A 147 -2.49 -26.91 -21.57
N ASN A 148 -2.81 -26.00 -22.45
CA ASN A 148 -3.81 -24.95 -22.25
C ASN A 148 -5.13 -25.31 -22.93
N LYS A 149 -6.06 -25.91 -22.18
CA LYS A 149 -7.38 -26.37 -22.71
C LYS A 149 -8.32 -25.22 -23.15
N LYS A 150 -7.92 -23.97 -23.01
CA LYS A 150 -8.75 -22.81 -23.39
C LYS A 150 -8.62 -22.45 -24.89
N ILE A 151 -7.57 -22.92 -25.56
CA ILE A 151 -7.34 -22.63 -26.97
C ILE A 151 -7.84 -23.82 -27.80
N PRO A 152 -8.72 -23.63 -28.80
CA PRO A 152 -9.18 -24.69 -29.67
C PRO A 152 -8.03 -25.29 -30.49
N ALA A 153 -7.98 -26.61 -30.57
CA ALA A 153 -6.94 -27.33 -31.34
C ALA A 153 -6.99 -27.03 -32.87
N GLU A 154 -8.11 -26.56 -33.36
CA GLU A 154 -8.33 -26.16 -34.76
C GLU A 154 -7.42 -25.02 -35.20
N ILE A 155 -7.01 -24.14 -34.27
CA ILE A 155 -6.07 -23.05 -34.53
C ILE A 155 -4.71 -23.59 -34.98
N LEU A 156 -4.25 -24.70 -34.43
CA LEU A 156 -3.00 -25.34 -34.83
C LEU A 156 -3.01 -25.74 -36.31
N ASN A 157 -4.13 -26.29 -36.79
CA ASN A 157 -4.24 -26.71 -38.19
C ASN A 157 -4.14 -25.51 -39.16
N SER A 158 -4.74 -24.37 -38.77
CA SER A 158 -4.65 -23.15 -39.56
C SER A 158 -3.23 -22.55 -39.56
N LEU A 159 -2.51 -22.63 -38.43
CA LEU A 159 -1.15 -22.11 -38.31
C LEU A 159 -0.12 -22.94 -39.12
N VAL A 160 -0.28 -24.25 -39.14
CA VAL A 160 0.63 -25.13 -39.93
C VAL A 160 0.52 -24.85 -41.42
N SER A 161 -0.62 -24.37 -41.92
CA SER A 161 -0.82 -24.04 -43.33
C SER A 161 -0.28 -22.63 -43.72
N LEU A 162 0.23 -21.84 -42.74
CA LEU A 162 0.76 -20.51 -42.99
C LEU A 162 2.25 -20.61 -43.39
N GLU A 163 2.57 -20.23 -44.63
CA GLU A 163 3.96 -20.16 -45.11
C GLU A 163 4.65 -18.87 -44.63
N ASP A 164 3.93 -17.77 -44.47
CA ASP A 164 4.47 -16.48 -44.07
C ASP A 164 4.77 -16.47 -42.53
N ALA A 165 6.05 -16.32 -42.22
CA ALA A 165 6.55 -16.30 -40.85
C ALA A 165 6.07 -15.09 -40.04
N GLY A 166 5.89 -13.93 -40.68
CA GLY A 166 5.36 -12.72 -40.05
C GLY A 166 3.90 -12.88 -39.66
N ARG A 167 3.08 -13.43 -40.55
CA ARG A 167 1.68 -13.74 -40.29
C ARG A 167 1.51 -14.81 -39.22
N LEU A 168 2.40 -15.81 -39.22
CA LEU A 168 2.42 -16.83 -38.15
C LEU A 168 2.70 -16.19 -36.79
N ALA A 169 3.71 -15.35 -36.69
CA ALA A 169 4.08 -14.64 -35.46
C ALA A 169 2.90 -13.81 -34.94
N ASP A 170 2.25 -13.04 -35.80
CA ASP A 170 1.14 -12.17 -35.43
C ASP A 170 -0.09 -12.96 -34.97
N THR A 171 -0.38 -14.09 -35.63
CA THR A 171 -1.48 -14.95 -35.23
C THR A 171 -1.23 -15.62 -33.88
N ILE A 172 -0.01 -16.09 -33.62
CA ILE A 172 0.36 -16.67 -32.32
C ILE A 172 0.30 -15.60 -31.23
N ALA A 173 0.83 -14.40 -31.46
CA ALA A 173 0.77 -13.28 -30.50
C ALA A 173 -0.66 -12.91 -30.11
N ALA A 174 -1.59 -12.96 -31.06
CA ALA A 174 -3.01 -12.70 -30.79
C ALA A 174 -3.60 -13.69 -29.78
N HIS A 175 -3.22 -14.97 -29.85
CA HIS A 175 -3.79 -16.05 -29.03
C HIS A 175 -3.07 -16.31 -27.72
N LEU A 176 -1.89 -15.74 -27.48
CA LEU A 176 -1.18 -15.87 -26.22
C LEU A 176 -1.81 -14.99 -25.11
N PRO A 177 -1.89 -15.52 -23.87
CA PRO A 177 -2.45 -14.79 -22.71
C PRO A 177 -1.42 -13.81 -22.12
N MET A 178 -1.00 -12.83 -22.91
CA MET A 178 -0.03 -11.80 -22.55
C MET A 178 -0.72 -10.51 -22.09
N LYS A 179 -0.05 -9.72 -21.25
CA LYS A 179 -0.46 -8.36 -20.89
C LYS A 179 -0.39 -7.43 -22.11
N LEU A 180 -1.14 -6.33 -22.05
CA LEU A 180 -1.22 -5.36 -23.13
C LEU A 180 0.17 -4.84 -23.54
N GLU A 181 0.99 -4.47 -22.56
CA GLU A 181 2.36 -3.96 -22.81
C GLU A 181 3.25 -4.99 -23.53
N GLN A 182 3.10 -6.28 -23.20
CA GLN A 182 3.85 -7.36 -23.82
C GLN A 182 3.40 -7.59 -25.27
N LYS A 183 2.08 -7.55 -25.52
CA LYS A 183 1.51 -7.64 -26.89
C LYS A 183 1.95 -6.45 -27.73
N GLN A 184 1.90 -5.25 -27.18
CA GLN A 184 2.34 -4.04 -27.84
C GLN A 184 3.84 -4.10 -28.19
N ALA A 185 4.66 -4.56 -27.25
CA ALA A 185 6.09 -4.74 -27.48
C ALA A 185 6.43 -5.75 -28.59
N ILE A 186 5.52 -6.68 -28.91
CA ILE A 186 5.64 -7.60 -30.05
C ILE A 186 5.18 -6.90 -31.34
N LEU A 187 4.11 -6.12 -31.28
CA LEU A 187 3.64 -5.36 -32.44
C LEU A 187 4.67 -4.35 -32.93
N GLU A 188 5.46 -3.77 -32.02
CA GLU A 188 6.50 -2.77 -32.31
C GLU A 188 7.78 -3.36 -32.90
N VAL A 189 8.00 -4.66 -32.76
CA VAL A 189 9.15 -5.34 -33.40
C VAL A 189 8.87 -5.53 -34.89
N LEU A 190 9.58 -4.80 -35.73
CA LEU A 190 9.41 -4.85 -37.19
C LEU A 190 10.12 -6.06 -37.83
N PRO A 191 11.39 -6.37 -37.47
CA PRO A 191 12.09 -7.54 -38.03
C PRO A 191 11.38 -8.84 -37.60
N VAL A 192 11.07 -9.71 -38.57
CA VAL A 192 10.31 -10.94 -38.32
C VAL A 192 11.10 -11.91 -37.45
N ALA A 193 12.40 -12.04 -37.65
CA ALA A 193 13.27 -12.90 -36.84
C ALA A 193 13.25 -12.55 -35.36
N GLU A 194 13.49 -11.28 -35.03
CA GLU A 194 13.43 -10.78 -33.62
C GLU A 194 12.06 -10.97 -32.99
N ARG A 195 10.98 -10.84 -33.79
CA ARG A 195 9.61 -11.07 -33.34
C ARG A 195 9.38 -12.51 -32.97
N LEU A 196 9.86 -13.46 -33.80
CA LEU A 196 9.77 -14.90 -33.52
C LEU A 196 10.57 -15.27 -32.26
N GLU A 197 11.79 -14.74 -32.09
CA GLU A 197 12.60 -14.97 -30.88
C GLU A 197 11.92 -14.47 -29.63
N LYS A 198 11.35 -13.26 -29.69
CA LYS A 198 10.62 -12.67 -28.56
C LYS A 198 9.39 -13.48 -28.18
N LEU A 199 8.68 -14.02 -29.17
CA LEU A 199 7.54 -14.91 -28.95
C LEU A 199 7.97 -16.25 -28.35
N LEU A 200 9.09 -16.82 -28.81
CA LEU A 200 9.65 -18.04 -28.23
C LEU A 200 9.91 -17.86 -26.72
N GLY A 201 10.56 -16.79 -26.32
CA GLY A 201 10.78 -16.50 -24.89
C GLY A 201 9.49 -16.34 -24.08
N GLN A 202 8.45 -15.75 -24.67
CA GLN A 202 7.16 -15.61 -23.99
C GLN A 202 6.43 -16.96 -23.86
N ILE A 203 6.45 -17.79 -24.90
CA ILE A 203 5.84 -19.14 -24.87
C ILE A 203 6.57 -20.02 -23.86
N GLU A 204 7.90 -19.98 -23.79
CA GLU A 204 8.68 -20.74 -22.83
C GLU A 204 8.30 -20.37 -21.39
N THR A 205 8.18 -19.09 -21.10
CA THR A 205 7.71 -18.60 -19.78
C THR A 205 6.31 -19.11 -19.45
N GLU A 206 5.38 -19.08 -20.39
CA GLU A 206 4.02 -19.59 -20.19
C GLU A 206 3.96 -21.11 -20.04
N LEU A 207 4.80 -21.85 -20.77
CA LEU A 207 4.93 -23.30 -20.62
C LEU A 207 5.42 -23.70 -19.24
N ASP A 208 6.40 -22.98 -18.70
CA ASP A 208 6.92 -23.21 -17.36
C ASP A 208 5.84 -22.98 -16.30
N ILE A 209 5.06 -21.91 -16.42
CA ILE A 209 3.93 -21.63 -15.54
C ILE A 209 2.90 -22.78 -15.58
N LEU A 210 2.51 -23.20 -16.79
CA LEU A 210 1.53 -24.29 -16.95
C LEU A 210 2.05 -25.65 -16.41
N GLN A 211 3.35 -25.92 -16.53
CA GLN A 211 3.95 -27.13 -15.96
C GLN A 211 3.94 -27.08 -14.43
N VAL A 212 4.21 -25.93 -13.82
CA VAL A 212 4.12 -25.73 -12.36
C VAL A 212 2.67 -25.89 -11.90
N GLU A 213 1.71 -25.31 -12.60
CA GLU A 213 0.27 -25.48 -12.29
C GLU A 213 -0.16 -26.94 -12.37
N LYS A 214 0.26 -27.67 -13.41
CA LYS A 214 -0.02 -29.11 -13.55
C LYS A 214 0.57 -29.92 -12.39
N ARG A 215 1.77 -29.57 -11.93
CA ARG A 215 2.44 -30.21 -10.79
C ARG A 215 1.70 -29.92 -9.49
N ILE A 216 1.23 -28.70 -9.29
CA ILE A 216 0.42 -28.30 -8.13
C ILE A 216 -0.91 -29.05 -8.14
N ARG A 217 -1.65 -29.02 -9.26
CA ARG A 217 -2.92 -29.77 -9.41
C ARG A 217 -2.74 -31.27 -9.18
N GLY A 218 -1.63 -31.86 -9.67
CA GLY A 218 -1.31 -33.27 -9.43
C GLY A 218 -1.00 -33.58 -7.97
N ARG A 219 -0.43 -32.61 -7.23
CA ARG A 219 -0.18 -32.72 -5.78
C ARG A 219 -1.49 -32.62 -5.00
N VAL A 220 -2.31 -31.62 -5.33
CA VAL A 220 -3.64 -31.42 -4.72
C VAL A 220 -4.54 -32.62 -5.01
N LYS A 221 -4.56 -33.15 -6.24
CA LYS A 221 -5.34 -34.33 -6.59
C LYS A 221 -4.91 -35.57 -5.79
N ARG A 222 -3.60 -35.82 -5.67
CA ARG A 222 -3.08 -36.93 -4.84
C ARG A 222 -3.41 -36.75 -3.36
N GLN A 223 -3.44 -35.54 -2.85
CA GLN A 223 -3.83 -35.23 -1.48
C GLN A 223 -5.33 -35.45 -1.27
N MET A 224 -6.16 -35.08 -2.25
CA MET A 224 -7.60 -35.36 -2.24
C MET A 224 -7.89 -36.84 -2.37
N GLU A 225 -7.19 -37.56 -3.25
CA GLU A 225 -7.33 -39.02 -3.40
C GLU A 225 -6.91 -39.75 -2.11
N LYS A 226 -5.87 -39.27 -1.42
CA LYS A 226 -5.47 -39.80 -0.10
C LYS A 226 -6.56 -39.55 0.95
N SER A 227 -7.09 -38.31 1.00
CA SER A 227 -8.20 -37.96 1.92
C SER A 227 -9.48 -38.74 1.58
N GLN A 228 -9.80 -38.93 0.28
CA GLN A 228 -10.94 -39.74 -0.13
C GLN A 228 -10.73 -41.22 0.22
N ARG A 229 -9.51 -41.74 0.13
CA ARG A 229 -9.21 -43.12 0.49
C ARG A 229 -9.26 -43.29 2.01
N GLU A 230 -8.78 -42.34 2.80
CA GLU A 230 -8.94 -42.33 4.26
C GLU A 230 -10.42 -42.19 4.64
N TYR A 231 -11.18 -41.34 3.93
CA TYR A 231 -12.63 -41.26 4.10
C TYR A 231 -13.33 -42.56 3.76
N TYR A 232 -12.99 -43.21 2.62
CA TYR A 232 -13.58 -44.49 2.21
C TYR A 232 -13.25 -45.61 3.18
N LEU A 233 -12.03 -45.67 3.70
CA LEU A 233 -11.65 -46.61 4.75
C LEU A 233 -12.39 -46.33 6.06
N ASN A 234 -12.56 -45.05 6.44
CA ASN A 234 -13.37 -44.68 7.60
C ASN A 234 -14.85 -45.00 7.40
N GLU A 235 -15.38 -44.89 6.19
CA GLU A 235 -16.74 -45.26 5.84
C GLU A 235 -16.93 -46.80 5.83
N GLN A 236 -15.93 -47.55 5.37
CA GLN A 236 -15.95 -49.04 5.53
C GLN A 236 -15.92 -49.45 7.00
N VAL A 237 -15.11 -48.79 7.81
CA VAL A 237 -15.10 -49.01 9.28
C VAL A 237 -16.46 -48.69 9.89
N LYS A 238 -17.08 -47.55 9.47
CA LYS A 238 -18.43 -47.16 9.90
C LYS A 238 -19.50 -48.13 9.40
N ALA A 239 -19.39 -48.60 8.14
CA ALA A 239 -20.32 -49.60 7.61
C ALA A 239 -20.23 -50.94 8.39
N ILE A 240 -19.03 -51.37 8.73
CA ILE A 240 -18.80 -52.56 9.58
C ILE A 240 -19.33 -52.30 11.00
N GLN A 241 -19.15 -51.08 11.56
CA GLN A 241 -19.72 -50.69 12.84
C GLN A 241 -21.26 -50.62 12.80
N LYS A 242 -21.84 -50.26 11.66
CA LYS A 242 -23.29 -50.23 11.42
C LYS A 242 -23.90 -51.63 11.32
N GLU A 243 -23.19 -52.54 10.68
CA GLU A 243 -23.59 -54.00 10.68
C GLU A 243 -23.47 -54.64 12.08
N LEU A 244 -22.62 -54.07 12.95
CA LEU A 244 -22.51 -54.47 14.36
C LEU A 244 -23.52 -53.78 15.27
N GLY A 245 -24.39 -52.86 14.77
CA GLY A 245 -25.57 -52.35 15.46
C GLY A 245 -25.29 -51.22 16.49
N GLU A 246 -24.10 -50.58 16.46
CA GLU A 246 -23.71 -49.62 17.53
C GLU A 246 -23.51 -48.16 17.10
N GLY A 247 -23.88 -47.71 15.87
CA GLY A 247 -23.25 -46.45 15.41
C GLY A 247 -24.13 -45.18 15.25
N GLU A 248 -25.32 -45.24 14.70
CA GLU A 248 -26.03 -44.03 14.22
C GLU A 248 -27.04 -43.44 15.19
N ASP A 249 -27.79 -44.26 15.89
CA ASP A 249 -28.70 -43.72 16.93
C ASP A 249 -27.93 -43.10 18.10
N ASN A 250 -26.70 -43.60 18.36
CA ASN A 250 -25.84 -43.06 19.42
C ASN A 250 -25.28 -41.67 19.06
N GLU A 251 -24.94 -41.38 17.79
CA GLU A 251 -24.37 -40.11 17.37
C GLU A 251 -25.42 -38.98 17.40
N LEU A 252 -26.62 -39.23 16.93
CA LEU A 252 -27.72 -38.24 16.99
C LEU A 252 -28.18 -37.98 18.43
N ASP A 253 -28.15 -39.02 19.30
CA ASP A 253 -28.40 -38.86 20.74
C ASP A 253 -27.26 -38.16 21.45
N GLU A 254 -26.01 -38.33 21.02
CA GLU A 254 -24.88 -37.53 21.50
C GLU A 254 -25.01 -36.03 21.10
N LEU A 255 -25.45 -35.73 19.87
CA LEU A 255 -25.72 -34.38 19.43
C LEU A 255 -26.85 -33.73 20.28
N ASP A 256 -27.93 -34.47 20.58
CA ASP A 256 -28.99 -33.99 21.46
C ASP A 256 -28.47 -33.69 22.88
N LYS A 257 -27.63 -34.60 23.42
CA LYS A 257 -26.96 -34.37 24.72
C LYS A 257 -26.07 -33.16 24.70
N LYS A 258 -25.29 -32.93 23.62
CA LYS A 258 -24.45 -31.78 23.42
C LYS A 258 -25.28 -30.47 23.33
N ILE A 259 -26.40 -30.48 22.59
CA ILE A 259 -27.35 -29.36 22.51
C ILE A 259 -27.86 -28.97 23.90
N LYS A 260 -28.29 -29.97 24.69
CA LYS A 260 -28.75 -29.72 26.06
C LYS A 260 -27.64 -29.21 26.99
N ALA A 261 -26.42 -29.74 26.84
CA ALA A 261 -25.27 -29.37 27.67
C ALA A 261 -24.70 -27.97 27.31
N ALA A 262 -24.85 -27.50 26.10
CA ALA A 262 -24.33 -26.21 25.63
C ALA A 262 -24.97 -24.96 26.27
N ARG A 263 -26.11 -25.15 26.98
CA ARG A 263 -26.82 -24.07 27.70
C ARG A 263 -27.14 -22.84 26.85
N MET A 264 -27.54 -23.09 25.59
CA MET A 264 -27.92 -22.03 24.63
C MET A 264 -29.13 -21.22 25.11
N PRO A 265 -29.28 -19.99 24.61
CA PRO A 265 -30.55 -19.26 24.69
C PRO A 265 -31.70 -20.06 24.04
N THR A 266 -32.93 -19.72 24.39
CA THR A 266 -34.12 -20.46 23.92
C THR A 266 -34.18 -20.52 22.41
N GLU A 267 -34.00 -19.40 21.74
CA GLU A 267 -34.02 -19.29 20.27
C GLU A 267 -32.97 -20.21 19.59
N ALA A 268 -31.71 -20.13 20.04
CA ALA A 268 -30.62 -20.94 19.50
C ALA A 268 -30.82 -22.43 19.72
N ARG A 269 -31.36 -22.79 20.91
CA ARG A 269 -31.68 -24.17 21.27
C ARG A 269 -32.84 -24.72 20.40
N ASP A 270 -33.90 -23.96 20.25
CA ASP A 270 -35.07 -24.37 19.49
C ASP A 270 -34.71 -24.54 17.99
N LYS A 271 -33.86 -23.66 17.47
CA LYS A 271 -33.32 -23.77 16.13
C LYS A 271 -32.41 -25.00 15.98
N ALA A 272 -31.50 -25.26 16.92
CA ALA A 272 -30.65 -26.45 16.94
C ALA A 272 -31.47 -27.76 17.00
N GLN A 273 -32.55 -27.79 17.81
CA GLN A 273 -33.43 -28.94 17.90
C GLN A 273 -34.25 -29.16 16.64
N ALA A 274 -34.71 -28.08 16.00
CA ALA A 274 -35.43 -28.15 14.71
C ALA A 274 -34.51 -28.74 13.61
N GLU A 275 -33.28 -28.29 13.55
CA GLU A 275 -32.28 -28.80 12.58
C GLU A 275 -31.88 -30.23 12.92
N LEU A 276 -31.76 -30.63 14.18
CA LEU A 276 -31.51 -32.03 14.59
C LEU A 276 -32.69 -32.93 14.19
N LYS A 277 -33.95 -32.43 14.33
CA LYS A 277 -35.13 -33.19 13.85
C LYS A 277 -35.12 -33.38 12.33
N LYS A 278 -34.69 -32.37 11.56
CA LYS A 278 -34.50 -32.50 10.11
C LYS A 278 -33.40 -33.53 9.80
N LEU A 279 -32.25 -33.45 10.51
CA LEU A 279 -31.13 -34.38 10.32
C LEU A 279 -31.53 -35.83 10.52
N ARG A 280 -32.40 -36.11 11.52
CA ARG A 280 -32.96 -37.47 11.75
C ARG A 280 -33.77 -37.99 10.58
N MET A 281 -34.35 -37.13 9.75
CA MET A 281 -35.15 -37.51 8.58
C MET A 281 -34.34 -37.60 7.27
N MET A 282 -33.08 -37.12 7.28
CA MET A 282 -32.21 -37.11 6.11
C MET A 282 -31.40 -38.38 6.01
N SER A 283 -31.05 -38.74 4.77
CA SER A 283 -30.06 -39.77 4.55
C SER A 283 -28.68 -39.31 5.07
N PRO A 284 -28.02 -40.11 5.92
CA PRO A 284 -26.71 -39.75 6.49
C PRO A 284 -25.63 -39.44 5.45
N MET A 285 -25.75 -40.05 4.27
CA MET A 285 -24.80 -39.88 3.16
C MET A 285 -25.11 -38.66 2.26
N SER A 286 -26.15 -37.90 2.57
CA SER A 286 -26.49 -36.71 1.76
C SER A 286 -25.57 -35.53 2.06
N ALA A 287 -25.24 -34.76 1.06
CA ALA A 287 -24.49 -33.51 1.23
C ALA A 287 -25.21 -32.53 2.17
N GLU A 288 -26.54 -32.51 2.14
CA GLU A 288 -27.38 -31.71 3.01
C GLU A 288 -27.26 -32.10 4.47
N ALA A 289 -27.22 -33.42 4.80
CA ALA A 289 -27.02 -33.88 6.16
C ALA A 289 -25.69 -33.40 6.74
N THR A 290 -24.63 -33.37 5.93
CA THR A 290 -23.33 -32.81 6.32
C THR A 290 -23.40 -31.33 6.63
N VAL A 291 -24.12 -30.55 5.81
CA VAL A 291 -24.32 -29.10 6.04
C VAL A 291 -25.09 -28.85 7.33
N VAL A 292 -26.17 -29.60 7.56
CA VAL A 292 -26.99 -29.49 8.78
C VAL A 292 -26.19 -29.90 10.03
N ARG A 293 -25.38 -30.97 9.94
CA ARG A 293 -24.50 -31.41 11.04
C ARG A 293 -23.47 -30.32 11.37
N ASN A 294 -22.75 -29.79 10.36
CA ASN A 294 -21.78 -28.71 10.57
C ASN A 294 -22.42 -27.47 11.21
N TYR A 295 -23.66 -27.17 10.86
CA TYR A 295 -24.40 -26.08 11.46
C TYR A 295 -24.72 -26.34 12.95
N ILE A 296 -25.21 -27.53 13.30
CA ILE A 296 -25.45 -27.89 14.69
C ILE A 296 -24.15 -27.90 15.49
N ASP A 297 -23.07 -28.42 14.95
CA ASP A 297 -21.74 -28.40 15.58
C ASP A 297 -21.23 -26.98 15.81
N ALA A 298 -21.45 -26.08 14.85
CA ALA A 298 -21.12 -24.67 15.02
C ALA A 298 -21.92 -24.02 16.16
N LEU A 299 -23.23 -24.25 16.25
CA LEU A 299 -24.08 -23.77 17.33
C LEU A 299 -23.67 -24.32 18.70
N VAL A 300 -23.42 -25.63 18.79
CA VAL A 300 -23.02 -26.32 20.04
C VAL A 300 -21.63 -25.89 20.48
N GLY A 301 -20.73 -25.62 19.51
CA GLY A 301 -19.36 -25.21 19.77
C GLY A 301 -19.22 -23.82 20.35
N LEU A 302 -20.22 -22.94 20.18
CA LEU A 302 -20.19 -21.58 20.70
C LEU A 302 -20.25 -21.56 22.24
N PRO A 303 -19.42 -20.70 22.87
CA PRO A 303 -19.40 -20.60 24.34
C PRO A 303 -20.52 -19.68 24.87
N TRP A 304 -21.76 -20.17 24.88
CA TRP A 304 -22.95 -19.38 25.26
C TRP A 304 -22.92 -18.81 26.68
N LYS A 305 -22.44 -19.58 27.66
CA LYS A 305 -22.40 -19.16 29.08
C LYS A 305 -21.04 -19.25 29.74
N LYS A 306 -20.09 -19.92 29.10
CA LYS A 306 -18.78 -20.18 29.71
C LYS A 306 -17.92 -18.92 29.67
N LYS A 307 -17.56 -18.39 30.85
CA LYS A 307 -16.70 -17.22 31.01
C LYS A 307 -15.38 -17.60 31.69
N SER A 308 -14.29 -16.93 31.36
CA SER A 308 -13.08 -16.90 32.19
C SER A 308 -13.34 -16.02 33.42
N LYS A 309 -12.69 -16.32 34.54
CA LYS A 309 -12.75 -15.49 35.74
C LYS A 309 -11.90 -14.24 35.47
N VAL A 310 -12.54 -13.08 35.35
CA VAL A 310 -11.85 -11.81 35.11
C VAL A 310 -11.17 -11.35 36.41
N ASN A 311 -9.90 -10.92 36.26
CA ASN A 311 -9.19 -10.24 37.33
C ASN A 311 -9.46 -8.74 37.19
N THR A 312 -9.96 -8.11 38.23
CA THR A 312 -10.30 -6.68 38.27
C THR A 312 -9.34 -5.86 39.14
N ASN A 313 -8.33 -6.49 39.76
CA ASN A 313 -7.36 -5.79 40.58
C ASN A 313 -6.44 -4.91 39.73
N LEU A 314 -6.54 -3.60 39.89
CA LEU A 314 -5.74 -2.60 39.16
C LEU A 314 -4.24 -2.67 39.47
N GLU A 315 -3.89 -2.93 40.73
CA GLU A 315 -2.48 -3.08 41.17
C GLU A 315 -1.81 -4.25 40.44
N THR A 316 -2.54 -5.38 40.28
CA THR A 316 -2.04 -6.52 39.51
C THR A 316 -1.90 -6.16 38.02
N ALA A 317 -2.83 -5.38 37.49
CA ALA A 317 -2.78 -4.94 36.10
C ALA A 317 -1.58 -4.01 35.85
N GLU A 318 -1.35 -3.05 36.73
CA GLU A 318 -0.20 -2.15 36.71
C GLU A 318 1.11 -2.94 36.78
N THR A 319 1.24 -3.88 37.73
CA THR A 319 2.44 -4.73 37.86
C THR A 319 2.73 -5.53 36.59
N VAL A 320 1.71 -6.09 35.93
CA VAL A 320 1.87 -6.84 34.69
C VAL A 320 2.33 -5.91 33.57
N LEU A 321 1.70 -4.73 33.43
CA LEU A 321 2.06 -3.77 32.38
C LEU A 321 3.49 -3.26 32.58
N ASP A 322 3.92 -2.99 33.81
CA ASP A 322 5.27 -2.48 34.14
C ASP A 322 6.36 -3.54 33.95
N SER A 323 6.05 -4.79 34.29
CA SER A 323 7.01 -5.89 34.10
C SER A 323 7.23 -6.26 32.63
N GLU A 324 6.24 -6.03 31.78
CA GLU A 324 6.27 -6.47 30.37
C GLU A 324 6.58 -5.35 29.39
N HIS A 325 6.40 -4.08 29.78
CA HIS A 325 6.64 -2.91 28.92
C HIS A 325 7.47 -1.86 29.64
N HIS A 326 8.58 -1.48 29.02
CA HIS A 326 9.40 -0.37 29.50
C HIS A 326 8.86 0.97 29.00
N GLY A 327 8.79 1.97 29.87
CA GLY A 327 8.23 3.29 29.55
C GLY A 327 6.73 3.24 29.24
N LEU A 328 6.27 4.07 28.33
CA LEU A 328 4.87 4.18 27.90
C LEU A 328 3.90 4.57 29.03
N GLU A 329 4.35 5.37 30.01
CA GLU A 329 3.59 5.72 31.22
C GLU A 329 2.16 6.23 30.91
N LYS A 330 2.04 7.22 30.00
CA LYS A 330 0.73 7.75 29.57
C LYS A 330 -0.17 6.68 28.96
N VAL A 331 0.40 5.74 28.21
CA VAL A 331 -0.35 4.64 27.58
C VAL A 331 -0.85 3.66 28.62
N LYS A 332 -0.01 3.30 29.58
CA LYS A 332 -0.36 2.43 30.72
C LYS A 332 -1.45 3.07 31.58
N GLU A 333 -1.30 4.36 31.92
CA GLU A 333 -2.29 5.14 32.68
C GLU A 333 -3.66 5.09 32.00
N ARG A 334 -3.73 5.37 30.68
CA ARG A 334 -4.99 5.29 29.92
C ARG A 334 -5.59 3.89 29.88
N ILE A 335 -4.76 2.86 29.77
CA ILE A 335 -5.23 1.47 29.86
C ILE A 335 -5.80 1.18 31.26
N LEU A 336 -5.12 1.61 32.33
CA LEU A 336 -5.59 1.43 33.71
C LEU A 336 -6.88 2.21 33.99
N GLU A 337 -7.02 3.43 33.47
CA GLU A 337 -8.27 4.20 33.55
C GLU A 337 -9.43 3.45 32.88
N ALA A 338 -9.21 2.92 31.67
CA ALA A 338 -10.23 2.14 30.97
C ALA A 338 -10.62 0.87 31.73
N LEU A 339 -9.64 0.17 32.32
CA LEU A 339 -9.88 -1.00 33.17
C LEU A 339 -10.63 -0.63 34.48
N ALA A 340 -10.31 0.53 35.06
CA ALA A 340 -11.01 1.04 36.25
C ALA A 340 -12.50 1.32 35.99
N VAL A 341 -12.81 1.91 34.84
CA VAL A 341 -14.19 2.11 34.39
C VAL A 341 -14.91 0.78 34.23
N GLN A 342 -14.29 -0.20 33.59
CA GLN A 342 -14.85 -1.54 33.43
C GLN A 342 -15.13 -2.27 34.73
N GLN A 343 -14.40 -1.96 35.81
CA GLN A 343 -14.63 -2.54 37.14
C GLN A 343 -15.93 -2.02 37.79
N ARG A 344 -16.35 -0.79 37.47
CA ARG A 344 -17.50 -0.12 38.11
C ARG A 344 -18.82 -0.30 37.37
N VAL A 345 -18.76 -0.67 36.07
CA VAL A 345 -19.95 -0.72 35.22
C VAL A 345 -20.21 -2.15 34.79
N ASP A 346 -21.34 -2.73 35.09
CA ASP A 346 -21.72 -4.11 34.74
C ASP A 346 -21.82 -4.35 33.21
N LYS A 347 -22.17 -3.32 32.45
CA LYS A 347 -22.15 -3.34 30.98
C LYS A 347 -21.29 -2.21 30.48
N VAL A 348 -20.20 -2.58 29.82
CA VAL A 348 -19.22 -1.64 29.31
C VAL A 348 -19.80 -0.88 28.10
N LYS A 349 -20.17 0.38 28.33
CA LYS A 349 -20.45 1.36 27.26
C LYS A 349 -19.23 2.23 26.94
N ALA A 350 -18.03 1.82 27.37
CA ALA A 350 -16.82 2.59 27.18
C ALA A 350 -16.36 2.49 25.70
N PRO A 351 -15.73 3.53 25.15
CA PRO A 351 -15.13 3.48 23.84
C PRO A 351 -14.03 2.41 23.79
N ILE A 352 -13.81 1.88 22.60
CA ILE A 352 -12.85 0.82 22.38
C ILE A 352 -11.44 1.41 22.32
N LEU A 353 -10.50 0.82 23.07
CA LEU A 353 -9.12 1.26 23.02
C LEU A 353 -8.51 0.99 21.65
N CYS A 354 -8.03 2.03 20.97
CA CYS A 354 -7.33 1.96 19.71
C CYS A 354 -5.87 2.40 19.87
N LEU A 355 -4.94 1.46 19.77
CA LEU A 355 -3.50 1.69 19.89
C LEU A 355 -2.96 2.10 18.53
N VAL A 356 -2.64 3.37 18.34
CA VAL A 356 -2.16 3.92 17.06
C VAL A 356 -0.69 4.29 17.18
N GLY A 357 0.14 3.85 16.23
CA GLY A 357 1.55 4.22 16.23
C GLY A 357 2.38 3.43 15.23
N PRO A 358 3.66 3.76 15.06
CA PRO A 358 4.51 3.12 14.09
C PRO A 358 4.67 1.60 14.33
N PRO A 359 5.12 0.85 13.32
CA PRO A 359 5.34 -0.58 13.48
C PRO A 359 6.46 -0.86 14.49
N GLY A 360 6.27 -1.91 15.31
CA GLY A 360 7.29 -2.37 16.25
C GLY A 360 7.33 -1.63 17.60
N VAL A 361 6.36 -0.77 17.91
CA VAL A 361 6.26 -0.08 19.22
C VAL A 361 5.49 -0.88 20.28
N GLY A 362 5.16 -2.13 20.01
CA GLY A 362 4.58 -3.01 21.02
C GLY A 362 3.05 -3.02 21.09
N LYS A 363 2.32 -2.50 20.10
CA LYS A 363 0.84 -2.49 20.09
C LYS A 363 0.22 -3.85 20.37
N THR A 364 0.64 -4.87 19.63
CA THR A 364 0.11 -6.24 19.77
C THR A 364 0.51 -6.87 21.11
N SER A 365 1.72 -6.60 21.62
CA SER A 365 2.15 -7.09 22.93
C SER A 365 1.41 -6.42 24.07
N LEU A 366 1.08 -5.11 23.96
CA LEU A 366 0.22 -4.42 24.91
C LEU A 366 -1.18 -5.07 25.01
N GLY A 367 -1.79 -5.42 23.87
CA GLY A 367 -3.04 -6.16 23.85
C GLY A 367 -2.94 -7.52 24.57
N GLN A 368 -1.83 -8.23 24.41
CA GLN A 368 -1.58 -9.48 25.14
C GLN A 368 -1.41 -9.26 26.66
N SER A 369 -0.73 -8.18 27.03
CA SER A 369 -0.52 -7.84 28.45
C SER A 369 -1.81 -7.41 29.12
N ILE A 370 -2.68 -6.68 28.43
CA ILE A 370 -4.05 -6.37 28.92
C ILE A 370 -4.85 -7.66 29.15
N ALA A 371 -4.75 -8.61 28.21
CA ALA A 371 -5.45 -9.89 28.37
C ALA A 371 -4.95 -10.69 29.57
N ARG A 372 -3.62 -10.69 29.81
CA ARG A 372 -3.02 -11.32 31.01
C ARG A 372 -3.41 -10.61 32.28
N ALA A 373 -3.32 -9.29 32.31
CA ALA A 373 -3.68 -8.44 33.45
C ALA A 373 -5.13 -8.68 33.91
N THR A 374 -6.04 -8.81 32.94
CA THR A 374 -7.47 -9.07 33.18
C THR A 374 -7.83 -10.56 33.27
N ASN A 375 -6.86 -11.47 33.13
CA ASN A 375 -7.08 -12.91 33.06
C ASN A 375 -8.10 -13.33 32.00
N ARG A 376 -8.15 -12.62 30.87
CA ARG A 376 -8.97 -12.95 29.71
C ARG A 376 -8.17 -13.81 28.72
N LYS A 377 -8.84 -14.69 28.01
CA LYS A 377 -8.23 -15.37 26.88
C LYS A 377 -7.93 -14.37 25.76
N PHE A 378 -6.76 -14.47 25.17
CA PHE A 378 -6.36 -13.58 24.09
C PHE A 378 -6.69 -14.16 22.72
N VAL A 379 -7.31 -13.36 21.87
CA VAL A 379 -7.60 -13.65 20.45
C VAL A 379 -7.06 -12.52 19.60
N ARG A 380 -6.34 -12.85 18.54
CA ARG A 380 -5.91 -11.87 17.55
C ARG A 380 -6.63 -12.11 16.24
N MET A 381 -7.23 -11.07 15.69
CA MET A 381 -7.84 -11.06 14.37
C MET A 381 -7.16 -9.99 13.52
N ALA A 382 -6.43 -10.42 12.49
CA ALA A 382 -5.83 -9.50 11.54
C ALA A 382 -6.90 -9.01 10.55
N LEU A 383 -7.07 -7.70 10.45
CA LEU A 383 -8.01 -7.03 9.55
C LEU A 383 -7.31 -6.45 8.32
N GLY A 384 -5.98 -6.41 8.33
CA GLY A 384 -5.20 -5.95 7.17
C GLY A 384 -5.44 -6.82 5.95
N GLY A 385 -5.97 -6.20 4.87
CA GLY A 385 -6.31 -6.87 3.61
C GLY A 385 -7.70 -7.52 3.57
N VAL A 386 -8.49 -7.45 4.63
CA VAL A 386 -9.90 -7.87 4.62
C VAL A 386 -10.69 -6.90 3.76
N ARG A 387 -11.48 -7.43 2.81
CA ARG A 387 -12.32 -6.66 1.88
C ARG A 387 -13.74 -7.16 1.82
N ASP A 388 -14.00 -8.38 2.31
CA ASP A 388 -15.29 -9.05 2.26
C ASP A 388 -15.92 -9.04 3.66
N GLU A 389 -17.13 -8.50 3.77
CA GLU A 389 -17.92 -8.47 4.99
C GLU A 389 -18.17 -9.87 5.56
N SER A 390 -18.28 -10.88 4.69
CA SER A 390 -18.50 -12.26 5.08
C SER A 390 -17.38 -12.85 5.93
N GLU A 391 -16.17 -12.30 5.88
CA GLU A 391 -15.09 -12.70 6.80
C GLU A 391 -15.43 -12.37 8.26
N ILE A 392 -16.22 -11.32 8.52
CA ILE A 392 -16.63 -10.88 9.86
C ILE A 392 -17.96 -11.56 10.25
N ARG A 393 -18.96 -11.46 9.38
CA ARG A 393 -20.34 -11.92 9.61
C ARG A 393 -20.63 -13.33 9.14
N GLY A 394 -19.69 -14.01 8.47
CA GLY A 394 -19.90 -15.34 7.91
C GLY A 394 -20.67 -15.35 6.60
N HIS A 395 -20.66 -16.51 5.93
CA HIS A 395 -21.38 -16.72 4.68
C HIS A 395 -22.78 -17.27 4.94
N ARG A 396 -23.76 -16.90 4.11
CA ARG A 396 -25.09 -17.49 4.19
C ARG A 396 -25.01 -19.00 3.97
N ARG A 397 -25.75 -19.78 4.77
CA ARG A 397 -25.74 -21.24 4.84
C ARG A 397 -26.12 -21.95 3.52
N THR A 398 -26.72 -21.23 2.59
CA THR A 398 -27.16 -21.77 1.28
C THR A 398 -26.01 -22.21 0.38
N TYR A 399 -24.78 -21.80 0.65
CA TYR A 399 -23.61 -22.13 -0.18
C TYR A 399 -22.83 -23.30 0.41
N ILE A 400 -22.45 -24.26 -0.45
CA ILE A 400 -21.55 -25.36 -0.04
C ILE A 400 -20.19 -24.78 0.35
N GLY A 401 -19.72 -25.13 1.54
CA GLY A 401 -18.47 -24.58 2.12
C GLY A 401 -18.66 -23.29 2.93
N SER A 402 -19.91 -22.86 3.16
CA SER A 402 -20.20 -21.76 4.07
C SER A 402 -19.70 -22.06 5.48
N MET A 403 -19.26 -21.01 6.18
CA MET A 403 -18.75 -21.11 7.55
C MET A 403 -19.10 -19.86 8.35
N PRO A 404 -19.13 -19.93 9.68
CA PRO A 404 -19.28 -18.76 10.54
C PRO A 404 -18.16 -17.74 10.31
N GLY A 405 -18.45 -16.49 10.58
CA GLY A 405 -17.46 -15.40 10.54
C GLY A 405 -16.30 -15.62 11.52
N LYS A 406 -15.21 -14.90 11.27
CA LYS A 406 -13.98 -15.02 12.07
C LYS A 406 -14.23 -14.73 13.57
N ILE A 407 -15.19 -13.88 13.92
CA ILE A 407 -15.52 -13.55 15.30
C ILE A 407 -16.06 -14.80 16.02
N LEU A 408 -17.14 -15.40 15.52
CA LEU A 408 -17.73 -16.59 16.17
C LEU A 408 -16.81 -17.79 16.10
N THR A 409 -16.10 -17.98 14.98
CA THR A 409 -15.10 -19.05 14.85
C THR A 409 -13.98 -18.92 15.89
N SER A 410 -13.54 -17.71 16.18
CA SER A 410 -12.52 -17.44 17.20
C SER A 410 -13.05 -17.65 18.62
N LEU A 411 -14.29 -17.29 18.89
CA LEU A 411 -14.96 -17.57 20.17
C LEU A 411 -15.07 -19.08 20.42
N THR A 412 -15.44 -19.84 19.40
CA THR A 412 -15.49 -21.32 19.46
C THR A 412 -14.14 -21.92 19.80
N LYS A 413 -13.06 -21.49 19.11
CA LYS A 413 -11.68 -21.93 19.39
C LYS A 413 -11.21 -21.59 20.79
N THR A 414 -11.60 -20.43 21.30
CA THR A 414 -11.21 -19.95 22.63
C THR A 414 -12.01 -20.65 23.75
N GLY A 415 -13.23 -21.06 23.47
CA GLY A 415 -14.14 -21.76 24.37
C GLY A 415 -14.64 -20.93 25.55
N VAL A 416 -14.52 -19.58 25.46
CA VAL A 416 -15.07 -18.64 26.45
C VAL A 416 -15.74 -17.47 25.74
N ARG A 417 -16.81 -16.90 26.33
CA ARG A 417 -17.56 -15.80 25.70
C ARG A 417 -16.99 -14.41 26.02
N ASN A 418 -16.04 -14.31 26.94
CA ASN A 418 -15.46 -13.04 27.39
C ASN A 418 -13.95 -12.91 27.13
N PRO A 419 -13.44 -13.29 25.95
CA PRO A 419 -12.02 -13.08 25.64
C PRO A 419 -11.71 -11.61 25.43
N LEU A 420 -10.42 -11.30 25.30
CA LEU A 420 -9.95 -10.07 24.68
C LEU A 420 -9.69 -10.32 23.21
N PHE A 421 -10.38 -9.57 22.34
CA PHE A 421 -10.14 -9.56 20.89
C PHE A 421 -9.26 -8.38 20.52
N LEU A 422 -8.10 -8.67 19.98
CA LEU A 422 -7.23 -7.70 19.35
C LEU A 422 -7.54 -7.64 17.86
N LEU A 423 -8.13 -6.54 17.41
CA LEU A 423 -8.38 -6.22 16.01
C LEU A 423 -7.14 -5.52 15.44
N ASP A 424 -6.31 -6.26 14.74
CA ASP A 424 -4.98 -5.79 14.32
C ASP A 424 -5.04 -5.21 12.90
N GLU A 425 -4.39 -4.05 12.70
CA GLU A 425 -4.28 -3.33 11.44
C GLU A 425 -5.64 -2.87 10.87
N VAL A 426 -6.48 -2.21 11.69
CA VAL A 426 -7.79 -1.70 11.27
C VAL A 426 -7.71 -0.61 10.21
N ASP A 427 -6.60 0.10 10.12
CA ASP A 427 -6.30 1.12 9.11
C ASP A 427 -6.01 0.55 7.71
N LYS A 428 -5.85 -0.77 7.60
CA LYS A 428 -5.56 -1.45 6.33
C LYS A 428 -6.74 -2.24 5.76
N MET A 429 -7.92 -2.05 6.32
CA MET A 429 -9.14 -2.57 5.73
C MET A 429 -9.46 -1.83 4.44
N GLY A 430 -9.95 -2.55 3.43
CA GLY A 430 -10.41 -1.97 2.17
C GLY A 430 -11.88 -2.24 1.94
N MET A 431 -12.53 -1.37 1.17
CA MET A 431 -13.86 -1.63 0.59
C MET A 431 -13.69 -2.10 -0.85
N ASP A 432 -14.54 -3.03 -1.28
CA ASP A 432 -14.69 -3.38 -2.69
C ASP A 432 -16.17 -3.69 -3.00
N PHE A 433 -16.45 -4.13 -4.23
CA PHE A 433 -17.80 -4.46 -4.66
C PHE A 433 -18.46 -5.64 -3.90
N ARG A 434 -17.72 -6.35 -3.04
CA ARG A 434 -18.20 -7.49 -2.23
C ARG A 434 -18.72 -7.09 -0.87
N GLY A 435 -18.52 -5.85 -0.46
CA GLY A 435 -19.03 -5.34 0.80
C GLY A 435 -18.12 -4.34 1.50
N ASP A 436 -18.57 -3.90 2.64
CA ASP A 436 -17.85 -2.98 3.53
C ASP A 436 -17.60 -3.66 4.90
N PRO A 437 -16.40 -4.22 5.12
CA PRO A 437 -16.06 -4.80 6.42
C PRO A 437 -16.13 -3.80 7.57
N ALA A 438 -15.96 -2.50 7.31
CA ALA A 438 -16.06 -1.48 8.34
C ALA A 438 -17.48 -1.37 8.88
N SER A 439 -18.49 -1.45 8.02
CA SER A 439 -19.90 -1.48 8.43
C SER A 439 -20.24 -2.72 9.29
N ALA A 440 -19.67 -3.89 8.93
CA ALA A 440 -19.83 -5.09 9.76
C ALA A 440 -19.19 -4.93 11.15
N LEU A 441 -18.04 -4.28 11.22
CA LEU A 441 -17.36 -4.01 12.48
C LEU A 441 -18.11 -2.99 13.32
N LEU A 442 -18.82 -2.03 12.74
CA LEU A 442 -19.62 -1.08 13.50
C LEU A 442 -20.66 -1.79 14.38
N GLU A 443 -21.34 -2.79 13.85
CA GLU A 443 -22.30 -3.59 14.63
C GLU A 443 -21.63 -4.37 15.78
N VAL A 444 -20.44 -4.93 15.50
CA VAL A 444 -19.67 -5.69 16.49
C VAL A 444 -19.15 -4.79 17.61
N LEU A 445 -18.74 -3.59 17.27
CA LEU A 445 -18.05 -2.67 18.16
C LEU A 445 -19.01 -1.71 18.89
N ASP A 446 -20.21 -1.52 18.39
CA ASP A 446 -21.21 -0.67 19.00
C ASP A 446 -21.83 -1.34 20.26
N PRO A 447 -21.64 -0.79 21.47
CA PRO A 447 -22.20 -1.37 22.70
C PRO A 447 -23.74 -1.43 22.70
N GLU A 448 -24.42 -0.67 21.83
CA GLU A 448 -25.88 -0.69 21.74
C GLU A 448 -26.38 -1.82 20.83
N GLN A 449 -25.55 -2.30 19.90
CA GLN A 449 -25.92 -3.31 18.90
C GLN A 449 -25.24 -4.67 19.15
N ASN A 450 -24.08 -4.70 19.77
CA ASN A 450 -23.25 -5.91 19.92
C ASN A 450 -23.87 -7.02 20.78
N ASN A 451 -24.88 -6.72 21.56
CA ASN A 451 -25.64 -7.70 22.36
C ASN A 451 -26.57 -8.55 21.50
N THR A 452 -26.89 -8.12 20.30
CA THR A 452 -27.78 -8.77 19.32
C THR A 452 -27.06 -9.04 18.01
N PHE A 453 -25.77 -9.31 18.05
CA PHE A 453 -24.98 -9.59 16.86
C PHE A 453 -25.46 -10.86 16.15
N VAL A 454 -25.73 -10.76 14.84
CA VAL A 454 -26.19 -11.88 14.00
C VAL A 454 -25.15 -12.22 12.96
N ASP A 455 -24.59 -13.41 13.08
CA ASP A 455 -23.74 -14.00 12.04
C ASP A 455 -24.62 -14.64 10.94
N HIS A 456 -24.30 -14.43 9.67
CA HIS A 456 -25.08 -14.88 8.53
C HIS A 456 -25.11 -16.41 8.38
N TYR A 457 -24.15 -17.16 8.95
CA TYR A 457 -24.14 -18.61 8.98
C TYR A 457 -24.97 -19.15 10.11
N VAL A 458 -24.78 -18.58 11.30
CA VAL A 458 -25.43 -19.05 12.54
C VAL A 458 -26.91 -18.59 12.62
N GLU A 459 -27.21 -17.38 12.10
CA GLU A 459 -28.56 -16.79 12.00
C GLU A 459 -29.33 -16.77 13.32
N VAL A 460 -28.64 -16.67 14.44
CA VAL A 460 -29.21 -16.43 15.79
C VAL A 460 -28.38 -15.35 16.46
N GLU A 461 -29.04 -14.60 17.33
CA GLU A 461 -28.39 -13.54 18.09
C GLU A 461 -27.33 -14.10 19.03
N TYR A 462 -26.14 -13.51 19.00
CA TYR A 462 -25.06 -13.80 19.93
C TYR A 462 -24.62 -12.54 20.65
N ASP A 463 -24.66 -12.56 21.98
CA ASP A 463 -24.29 -11.45 22.82
C ASP A 463 -22.77 -11.31 22.94
N LEU A 464 -22.20 -10.29 22.29
CA LEU A 464 -20.77 -9.92 22.32
C LEU A 464 -20.41 -8.92 23.43
N SER A 465 -21.35 -8.50 24.26
CA SER A 465 -21.14 -7.45 25.28
C SER A 465 -20.11 -7.79 26.37
N ASP A 466 -19.81 -9.07 26.57
CA ASP A 466 -18.78 -9.54 27.49
C ASP A 466 -17.36 -9.56 26.87
N VAL A 467 -17.26 -9.41 25.54
CA VAL A 467 -15.98 -9.39 24.81
C VAL A 467 -15.30 -8.04 25.02
N MET A 468 -14.03 -8.05 25.33
CA MET A 468 -13.21 -6.85 25.35
C MET A 468 -12.52 -6.67 23.99
N PHE A 469 -12.89 -5.64 23.25
CA PHE A 469 -12.26 -5.30 22.00
C PHE A 469 -11.13 -4.28 22.20
N VAL A 470 -10.00 -4.51 21.57
CA VAL A 470 -8.87 -3.59 21.47
C VAL A 470 -8.46 -3.54 20.01
N ALA A 471 -8.31 -2.35 19.44
CA ALA A 471 -7.89 -2.15 18.07
C ALA A 471 -6.43 -1.72 18.00
N THR A 472 -5.75 -2.04 16.90
CA THR A 472 -4.44 -1.49 16.57
C THR A 472 -4.44 -0.89 15.17
N ALA A 473 -3.71 0.20 14.98
CA ALA A 473 -3.51 0.84 13.69
C ALA A 473 -2.08 1.39 13.58
N ASN A 474 -1.58 1.55 12.37
CA ASN A 474 -0.31 2.24 12.16
C ASN A 474 -0.54 3.73 11.89
N SER A 475 -1.66 4.08 11.31
CA SER A 475 -2.07 5.45 10.96
C SER A 475 -3.50 5.73 11.42
N LEU A 476 -3.90 6.99 11.35
CA LEU A 476 -5.30 7.40 11.61
C LEU A 476 -6.20 7.28 10.38
N ASN A 477 -5.75 6.61 9.33
CA ASN A 477 -6.56 6.35 8.14
C ASN A 477 -7.60 5.25 8.41
N ILE A 478 -8.46 5.50 9.36
CA ILE A 478 -9.55 4.63 9.81
C ILE A 478 -10.86 5.29 9.36
N PRO A 479 -11.86 4.52 8.89
CA PRO A 479 -13.16 5.09 8.58
C PRO A 479 -13.72 5.92 9.73
N PRO A 480 -14.20 7.17 9.50
CA PRO A 480 -14.62 8.09 10.56
C PRO A 480 -15.65 7.48 11.52
N ALA A 481 -16.60 6.72 11.00
CA ALA A 481 -17.64 6.07 11.80
C ALA A 481 -17.07 5.05 12.81
N LEU A 482 -15.98 4.37 12.49
CA LEU A 482 -15.27 3.50 13.43
C LEU A 482 -14.44 4.31 14.42
N LEU A 483 -13.79 5.37 13.95
CA LEU A 483 -12.95 6.24 14.78
C LEU A 483 -13.74 6.90 15.89
N ASP A 484 -14.97 7.32 15.63
CA ASP A 484 -15.90 7.93 16.62
C ASP A 484 -16.24 6.99 17.80
N ARG A 485 -16.07 5.68 17.63
CA ARG A 485 -16.30 4.66 18.66
C ARG A 485 -15.03 4.23 19.39
N MET A 486 -13.89 4.80 18.98
CA MET A 486 -12.57 4.40 19.48
C MET A 486 -11.94 5.50 20.33
N GLU A 487 -11.40 5.12 21.47
CA GLU A 487 -10.49 5.96 22.21
C GLU A 487 -9.07 5.76 21.67
N VAL A 488 -8.55 6.77 20.98
CA VAL A 488 -7.24 6.71 20.32
C VAL A 488 -6.13 6.96 21.34
N ILE A 489 -5.32 5.95 21.57
CA ILE A 489 -4.09 6.04 22.36
C ILE A 489 -2.89 6.02 21.41
N ARG A 490 -2.19 7.15 21.32
CA ARG A 490 -1.03 7.29 20.45
C ARG A 490 0.23 6.74 21.11
N LEU A 491 0.88 5.78 20.44
CA LEU A 491 2.19 5.28 20.81
C LEU A 491 3.22 5.96 19.92
N SER A 492 4.14 6.68 20.53
CA SER A 492 5.28 7.25 19.84
C SER A 492 6.40 6.22 19.66
N GLY A 493 7.37 6.54 18.81
CA GLY A 493 8.62 5.79 18.72
C GLY A 493 9.42 5.84 20.01
N TYR A 494 10.34 4.89 20.16
CA TYR A 494 11.25 4.79 21.30
C TYR A 494 12.52 5.62 21.10
N THR A 495 13.03 6.17 22.18
CA THR A 495 14.38 6.75 22.24
C THR A 495 15.44 5.65 22.16
N GLU A 496 16.68 6.02 21.92
CA GLU A 496 17.81 5.07 21.89
C GLU A 496 17.93 4.33 23.25
N ASP A 497 17.84 5.05 24.37
CA ASP A 497 17.95 4.46 25.71
C ASP A 497 16.80 3.52 26.04
N GLU A 498 15.57 3.88 25.62
CA GLU A 498 14.42 2.98 25.73
C GLU A 498 14.62 1.71 24.89
N LYS A 499 15.14 1.83 23.66
CA LYS A 499 15.45 0.68 22.81
C LYS A 499 16.51 -0.22 23.41
N VAL A 500 17.55 0.35 24.01
CA VAL A 500 18.59 -0.41 24.74
C VAL A 500 17.96 -1.17 25.91
N SER A 501 17.16 -0.50 26.74
CA SER A 501 16.46 -1.13 27.87
C SER A 501 15.52 -2.23 27.42
N ILE A 502 14.75 -2.00 26.35
CA ILE A 502 13.87 -3.01 25.77
C ILE A 502 14.66 -4.19 25.22
N ALA A 503 15.77 -3.93 24.55
CA ALA A 503 16.64 -4.99 24.00
C ALA A 503 17.19 -5.88 25.10
N GLN A 504 17.73 -5.30 26.16
CA GLN A 504 18.33 -6.04 27.28
C GLN A 504 17.28 -6.82 28.08
N ARG A 505 16.15 -6.18 28.42
CA ARG A 505 15.16 -6.78 29.33
C ARG A 505 14.23 -7.79 28.64
N TYR A 506 13.91 -7.57 27.38
CA TYR A 506 12.85 -8.34 26.70
C TYR A 506 13.31 -9.05 25.42
N LEU A 507 14.01 -8.35 24.50
CA LEU A 507 14.30 -8.92 23.20
C LEU A 507 15.40 -9.98 23.27
N LEU A 508 16.51 -9.67 23.96
CA LEU A 508 17.65 -10.58 24.06
C LEU A 508 17.30 -11.87 24.79
N PRO A 509 16.68 -11.87 25.99
CA PRO A 509 16.25 -13.10 26.66
C PRO A 509 15.24 -13.91 25.81
N LYS A 510 14.32 -13.24 25.14
CA LYS A 510 13.37 -13.90 24.22
C LYS A 510 14.08 -14.59 23.07
N GLN A 511 15.07 -13.95 22.44
CA GLN A 511 15.78 -14.52 21.31
C GLN A 511 16.75 -15.65 21.74
N ILE A 512 17.39 -15.53 22.89
CA ILE A 512 18.19 -16.60 23.49
C ILE A 512 17.34 -17.85 23.68
N LYS A 513 16.16 -17.71 24.29
CA LYS A 513 15.21 -18.82 24.47
C LYS A 513 14.73 -19.41 23.15
N ASN A 514 14.39 -18.54 22.16
CA ASN A 514 13.89 -18.99 20.87
C ASN A 514 14.92 -19.73 20.01
N THR A 515 16.21 -19.42 20.20
CA THR A 515 17.32 -20.05 19.48
C THR A 515 17.91 -21.25 20.22
N GLY A 516 17.44 -21.51 21.45
CA GLY A 516 17.92 -22.64 22.27
C GLY A 516 19.30 -22.41 22.87
N LEU A 517 19.78 -21.16 22.92
CA LEU A 517 20.99 -20.77 23.62
C LEU A 517 20.75 -20.79 25.12
N LYS A 518 21.82 -21.03 25.88
CA LYS A 518 21.86 -20.81 27.33
C LYS A 518 22.37 -19.41 27.62
N ASP A 519 21.89 -18.80 28.69
CA ASP A 519 22.34 -17.45 29.11
C ASP A 519 23.84 -17.33 29.30
N ALA A 520 24.50 -18.43 29.67
CA ALA A 520 25.97 -18.49 29.83
C ALA A 520 26.75 -18.61 28.50
N GLU A 521 26.08 -18.83 27.36
CA GLU A 521 26.75 -19.05 26.07
C GLU A 521 26.93 -17.77 25.25
N ILE A 522 26.19 -16.71 25.59
CA ILE A 522 26.24 -15.42 24.90
C ILE A 522 26.21 -14.27 25.91
N SER A 523 27.02 -13.24 25.67
CA SER A 523 26.93 -11.96 26.35
C SER A 523 26.92 -10.85 25.32
N VAL A 524 26.01 -9.89 25.43
CA VAL A 524 25.89 -8.73 24.52
C VAL A 524 26.08 -7.48 25.35
N SER A 525 27.11 -6.70 25.04
CA SER A 525 27.36 -5.44 25.73
C SER A 525 26.34 -4.38 25.35
N GLU A 526 26.13 -3.42 26.23
CA GLU A 526 25.25 -2.27 25.94
C GLU A 526 25.71 -1.48 24.73
N ASP A 527 27.03 -1.27 24.61
CA ASP A 527 27.62 -0.57 23.44
C ASP A 527 27.37 -1.31 22.13
N ALA A 528 27.34 -2.66 22.16
CA ALA A 528 26.95 -3.43 20.95
C ALA A 528 25.48 -3.21 20.57
N ILE A 529 24.58 -3.14 21.54
CA ILE A 529 23.18 -2.84 21.30
C ILE A 529 23.02 -1.41 20.76
N ARG A 530 23.72 -0.43 21.33
CA ARG A 530 23.74 0.95 20.83
C ARG A 530 24.26 1.02 19.41
N GLU A 531 25.32 0.28 19.10
CA GLU A 531 25.84 0.19 17.74
C GLU A 531 24.85 -0.47 16.77
N MET A 532 24.13 -1.52 17.20
CA MET A 532 23.05 -2.11 16.40
C MET A 532 21.96 -1.08 16.08
N ILE A 533 21.55 -0.31 17.07
CA ILE A 533 20.51 0.71 16.93
C ILE A 533 20.94 1.79 15.94
N ARG A 534 22.20 2.28 16.08
CA ARG A 534 22.73 3.40 15.30
C ARG A 534 23.07 3.03 13.86
N SER A 535 23.72 1.88 13.68
CA SER A 535 24.35 1.53 12.40
C SER A 535 23.59 0.47 11.59
N TYR A 536 22.65 -0.26 12.19
CA TYR A 536 21.93 -1.34 11.50
C TYR A 536 20.42 -1.16 11.42
N THR A 537 19.83 -0.28 12.24
CA THR A 537 18.39 -0.03 12.25
C THR A 537 18.06 1.45 12.06
N ARG A 538 16.97 1.71 11.32
CA ARG A 538 16.39 3.06 11.13
C ARG A 538 14.87 2.93 11.24
N GLU A 539 14.40 2.81 12.48
CA GLU A 539 12.99 2.55 12.78
C GLU A 539 12.54 3.25 14.06
N ALA A 540 11.28 3.60 14.16
CA ALA A 540 10.70 4.16 15.38
C ALA A 540 10.54 3.10 16.48
N GLY A 541 10.20 1.87 16.12
CA GLY A 541 10.05 0.74 17.04
C GLY A 541 11.33 -0.07 17.24
N VAL A 542 11.15 -1.36 17.53
CA VAL A 542 12.25 -2.31 17.82
C VAL A 542 12.18 -3.60 16.98
N ARG A 543 11.38 -3.62 15.90
CA ARG A 543 11.19 -4.84 15.10
C ARG A 543 12.42 -5.21 14.25
N GLY A 544 13.13 -4.22 13.73
CA GLY A 544 14.41 -4.40 13.03
C GLY A 544 15.47 -4.86 14.00
N LEU A 545 15.57 -4.20 15.17
CA LEU A 545 16.50 -4.54 16.23
C LEU A 545 16.28 -5.99 16.72
N GLU A 546 15.03 -6.42 16.90
CA GLU A 546 14.71 -7.81 17.25
C GLU A 546 15.23 -8.80 16.20
N ARG A 547 15.08 -8.48 14.90
CA ARG A 547 15.59 -9.30 13.80
C ARG A 547 17.11 -9.39 13.78
N ASP A 548 17.78 -8.28 14.04
CA ASP A 548 19.25 -8.25 14.08
C ASP A 548 19.79 -8.98 15.31
N ILE A 549 19.18 -8.83 16.50
CA ILE A 549 19.49 -9.64 17.68
C ILE A 549 19.29 -11.14 17.37
N SER A 550 18.19 -11.51 16.73
CA SER A 550 17.93 -12.90 16.30
C SER A 550 19.00 -13.42 15.34
N LYS A 551 19.49 -12.57 14.42
CA LYS A 551 20.59 -12.92 13.51
C LYS A 551 21.90 -13.16 14.26
N VAL A 552 22.22 -12.34 15.24
CA VAL A 552 23.38 -12.52 16.11
C VAL A 552 23.27 -13.84 16.86
N CYS A 553 22.16 -14.09 17.56
CA CYS A 553 21.94 -15.33 18.29
C CYS A 553 22.10 -16.58 17.40
N ARG A 554 21.53 -16.58 16.20
CA ARG A 554 21.66 -17.69 15.24
C ARG A 554 23.11 -17.92 14.78
N LYS A 555 23.89 -16.87 14.59
CA LYS A 555 25.32 -16.99 14.25
C LYS A 555 26.11 -17.57 15.42
N VAL A 556 25.82 -17.15 16.66
CA VAL A 556 26.43 -17.71 17.87
C VAL A 556 26.14 -19.21 17.99
N VAL A 557 24.87 -19.62 17.80
CA VAL A 557 24.51 -21.06 17.75
C VAL A 557 25.38 -21.83 16.76
N ARG A 558 25.53 -21.26 15.54
CA ARG A 558 26.37 -21.87 14.51
C ARG A 558 27.82 -22.01 14.92
N LEU A 559 28.40 -20.97 15.55
CA LEU A 559 29.82 -20.97 16.00
C LEU A 559 30.02 -22.07 17.06
N ILE A 560 29.11 -22.19 18.02
CA ILE A 560 29.17 -23.20 19.07
C ILE A 560 29.04 -24.60 18.46
N LEU A 561 28.06 -24.85 17.62
CA LEU A 561 27.83 -26.15 17.00
C LEU A 561 28.93 -26.59 16.03
N THR A 562 29.63 -25.65 15.40
CA THR A 562 30.78 -25.95 14.52
C THR A 562 32.11 -26.09 15.31
N GLY A 563 32.08 -25.93 16.65
CA GLY A 563 33.26 -26.08 17.51
C GLY A 563 34.28 -24.96 17.33
N LYS A 564 33.94 -23.87 16.64
CA LYS A 564 34.81 -22.71 16.45
C LYS A 564 34.96 -21.90 17.72
N GLU A 565 33.96 -21.90 18.58
CA GLU A 565 33.96 -21.27 19.90
C GLU A 565 33.55 -22.30 20.97
N LYS A 566 34.27 -22.34 22.07
CA LYS A 566 34.05 -23.29 23.18
C LYS A 566 33.61 -22.65 24.50
N GLY A 567 33.45 -21.32 24.52
CA GLY A 567 33.10 -20.53 25.72
C GLY A 567 31.98 -19.53 25.39
N PRO A 568 31.62 -18.65 26.34
CA PRO A 568 30.64 -17.61 26.08
C PRO A 568 31.17 -16.67 25.00
N VAL A 569 30.34 -16.45 23.98
CA VAL A 569 30.65 -15.53 22.90
C VAL A 569 30.26 -14.13 23.33
N ALA A 570 31.29 -13.25 23.51
CA ALA A 570 31.07 -11.86 23.86
C ALA A 570 30.86 -11.01 22.62
N ILE A 571 29.68 -10.37 22.51
CA ILE A 571 29.34 -9.44 21.45
C ILE A 571 29.59 -8.01 21.93
N THR A 572 30.47 -7.31 21.25
CA THR A 572 30.90 -5.94 21.55
C THR A 572 30.71 -5.04 20.33
N ALA A 573 30.79 -3.72 20.52
CA ALA A 573 30.72 -2.78 19.38
C ALA A 573 31.83 -3.02 18.35
N ALA A 574 32.99 -3.57 18.75
CA ALA A 574 34.11 -3.82 17.88
C ALA A 574 33.93 -5.05 16.97
N ASN A 575 33.19 -6.10 17.41
CA ASN A 575 33.02 -7.34 16.65
C ASN A 575 31.60 -7.52 16.04
N ILE A 576 30.72 -6.55 16.22
CA ILE A 576 29.33 -6.66 15.73
C ILE A 576 29.25 -6.81 14.20
N GLU A 577 30.24 -6.26 13.48
CA GLU A 577 30.33 -6.38 12.01
C GLU A 577 30.52 -7.84 11.56
N ASP A 578 31.20 -8.67 12.33
CA ASP A 578 31.36 -10.10 12.03
C ASP A 578 29.99 -10.83 12.04
N PHE A 579 29.05 -10.33 12.84
CA PHE A 579 27.73 -10.92 13.01
C PHE A 579 26.67 -10.30 12.09
N LEU A 580 26.68 -9.00 11.88
CA LEU A 580 25.64 -8.31 11.10
C LEU A 580 26.08 -7.96 9.69
N GLY A 581 27.39 -7.89 9.44
CA GLY A 581 27.99 -7.44 8.17
C GLY A 581 28.23 -5.94 8.18
N VAL A 582 28.52 -5.37 7.02
CA VAL A 582 28.81 -3.94 6.84
C VAL A 582 27.70 -3.07 7.41
N LYS A 583 28.09 -1.99 8.07
CA LYS A 583 27.18 -0.97 8.60
C LYS A 583 26.28 -0.43 7.50
N ARG A 584 24.98 -0.37 7.77
CA ARG A 584 23.96 0.07 6.78
C ARG A 584 23.73 1.56 6.83
N PHE A 585 23.91 2.15 8.00
CA PHE A 585 23.66 3.56 8.25
C PHE A 585 24.86 4.20 8.91
N THR A 586 25.11 5.45 8.55
CA THR A 586 26.10 6.29 9.21
C THR A 586 25.40 7.12 10.28
N PHE A 587 25.87 7.04 11.52
CA PHE A 587 25.33 7.85 12.62
C PHE A 587 25.93 9.25 12.56
N GLY A 588 25.09 10.28 12.79
CA GLY A 588 25.54 11.66 12.78
C GLY A 588 25.71 12.24 11.37
N ILE A 589 24.66 12.14 10.55
CA ILE A 589 24.60 12.68 9.18
C ILE A 589 24.45 14.23 9.17
N ALA A 590 24.41 14.90 10.34
CA ALA A 590 24.57 16.33 10.32
C ALA A 590 25.95 16.63 9.70
N GLU A 591 25.97 17.36 8.60
CA GLU A 591 27.22 17.77 7.97
C GLU A 591 28.13 18.44 9.00
N LYS A 592 29.44 18.22 8.87
CA LYS A 592 30.39 18.75 9.83
C LYS A 592 30.74 20.21 9.57
N GLU A 593 30.41 20.71 8.41
CA GLU A 593 30.79 22.05 7.94
C GLU A 593 29.52 22.83 7.48
N ASP A 594 29.55 24.12 7.76
CA ASP A 594 28.48 25.04 7.34
C ASP A 594 28.50 25.20 5.82
N GLN A 595 27.39 24.90 5.17
CA GLN A 595 27.25 24.88 3.71
C GLN A 595 26.33 26.00 3.19
N VAL A 596 26.62 26.50 1.99
CA VAL A 596 25.76 27.46 1.31
C VAL A 596 24.66 26.74 0.55
N GLY A 597 23.41 27.11 0.81
CA GLY A 597 22.24 26.55 0.14
C GLY A 597 21.79 25.20 0.68
N GLU A 598 22.41 24.66 1.74
CA GLU A 598 22.04 23.41 2.35
C GLU A 598 21.47 23.61 3.75
N VAL A 599 20.31 22.99 4.01
CA VAL A 599 19.58 23.10 5.29
C VAL A 599 19.09 21.76 5.75
N THR A 600 19.28 21.47 7.03
CA THR A 600 18.69 20.31 7.68
C THR A 600 17.27 20.62 8.16
N GLY A 601 16.28 20.09 7.46
CA GLY A 601 14.89 20.04 7.89
C GLY A 601 14.58 18.79 8.72
N LEU A 602 13.39 18.74 9.31
CA LEU A 602 12.89 17.60 10.07
C LEU A 602 11.60 17.10 9.46
N ALA A 603 11.59 15.84 9.03
CA ALA A 603 10.44 15.17 8.47
C ALA A 603 9.85 14.15 9.45
N TRP A 604 8.55 13.92 9.34
CA TRP A 604 7.86 12.81 9.98
C TRP A 604 7.45 11.78 8.92
N THR A 605 7.68 10.51 9.22
CA THR A 605 7.30 9.39 8.38
C THR A 605 6.57 8.34 9.22
N GLU A 606 5.89 7.39 8.57
CA GLU A 606 5.23 6.28 9.27
C GLU A 606 6.19 5.41 10.11
N VAL A 607 7.47 5.47 9.82
CA VAL A 607 8.52 4.75 10.57
C VAL A 607 9.20 5.60 11.62
N GLY A 608 8.80 6.86 11.78
CA GLY A 608 9.30 7.81 12.77
C GLY A 608 9.81 9.11 12.15
N GLY A 609 10.57 9.91 12.93
CA GLY A 609 11.17 11.13 12.43
C GLY A 609 12.48 10.87 11.68
N GLU A 610 12.77 11.70 10.69
CA GLU A 610 14.00 11.67 9.89
C GLU A 610 14.55 13.07 9.66
N LEU A 611 15.90 13.16 9.45
CA LEU A 611 16.52 14.37 8.95
C LEU A 611 16.22 14.48 7.45
N LEU A 612 15.81 15.67 7.03
CA LEU A 612 15.52 15.99 5.64
C LEU A 612 16.51 17.05 5.16
N MET A 613 17.49 16.64 4.37
CA MET A 613 18.38 17.60 3.72
C MET A 613 17.59 18.30 2.62
N ILE A 614 17.76 19.62 2.55
CA ILE A 614 17.19 20.49 1.51
C ILE A 614 18.31 21.32 0.93
N GLU A 615 18.54 21.16 -0.36
CA GLU A 615 19.56 21.87 -1.12
C GLU A 615 18.91 22.92 -2.03
N ALA A 616 19.52 24.07 -2.09
CA ALA A 616 19.17 25.14 -3.01
C ALA A 616 20.40 25.58 -3.82
N ALA A 617 20.26 25.58 -5.13
CA ALA A 617 21.30 26.03 -6.04
C ALA A 617 20.76 27.17 -6.91
N VAL A 618 21.61 28.16 -7.17
CA VAL A 618 21.31 29.31 -8.02
C VAL A 618 22.14 29.27 -9.28
N MET A 619 21.51 29.37 -10.43
CA MET A 619 22.18 29.33 -11.72
C MET A 619 21.67 30.50 -12.64
N PRO A 620 22.44 30.90 -13.65
CA PRO A 620 21.94 31.87 -14.67
C PRO A 620 20.70 31.30 -15.36
N GLY A 621 19.65 32.12 -15.52
CA GLY A 621 18.40 31.63 -16.11
C GLY A 621 17.40 32.76 -16.38
N LYS A 622 16.11 32.42 -16.31
CA LYS A 622 14.98 33.30 -16.60
C LYS A 622 14.01 33.42 -15.41
N GLY A 623 14.48 33.18 -14.20
CA GLY A 623 13.67 33.23 -12.98
C GLY A 623 12.79 32.03 -12.74
N GLN A 624 13.12 30.87 -13.31
CA GLN A 624 12.39 29.65 -13.10
C GLN A 624 12.72 29.00 -11.76
N ILE A 625 11.73 28.25 -11.18
CA ILE A 625 11.99 27.34 -10.07
C ILE A 625 11.97 25.91 -10.58
N ILE A 626 13.08 25.22 -10.38
CA ILE A 626 13.23 23.80 -10.65
C ILE A 626 13.10 23.06 -9.31
N ARG A 627 12.31 22.00 -9.29
CA ARG A 627 12.04 21.21 -8.08
C ARG A 627 12.31 19.74 -8.37
N THR A 628 13.15 19.11 -7.56
CA THR A 628 13.50 17.69 -7.69
C THR A 628 13.55 17.01 -6.32
N GLY A 629 13.51 15.68 -6.29
CA GLY A 629 13.56 14.89 -5.04
C GLY A 629 12.22 14.24 -4.66
N SER A 630 11.34 13.95 -5.65
CA SER A 630 10.04 13.29 -5.43
C SER A 630 9.13 14.04 -4.44
N LEU A 631 9.02 15.36 -4.64
CA LEU A 631 8.20 16.23 -3.82
C LEU A 631 6.71 16.08 -4.17
N GLY A 632 5.86 15.87 -3.16
CA GLY A 632 4.41 15.90 -3.30
C GLY A 632 3.87 17.32 -3.53
N ASP A 633 2.56 17.43 -3.75
CA ASP A 633 1.96 18.69 -4.17
C ASP A 633 1.97 19.74 -3.06
N VAL A 634 1.71 19.35 -1.80
CA VAL A 634 1.79 20.27 -0.65
C VAL A 634 3.21 20.83 -0.47
N MET A 635 4.22 19.99 -0.70
CA MET A 635 5.61 20.42 -0.60
C MET A 635 6.02 21.35 -1.75
N LYS A 636 5.47 21.13 -2.95
CA LYS A 636 5.67 22.05 -4.09
C LYS A 636 5.04 23.42 -3.83
N GLU A 637 3.84 23.47 -3.23
CA GLU A 637 3.20 24.71 -2.80
C GLU A 637 4.04 25.43 -1.73
N SER A 638 4.63 24.71 -0.78
CA SER A 638 5.54 25.27 0.21
C SER A 638 6.78 25.94 -0.42
N VAL A 639 7.31 25.36 -1.52
CA VAL A 639 8.40 25.97 -2.28
C VAL A 639 7.97 27.32 -2.90
N GLU A 640 6.75 27.39 -3.47
CA GLU A 640 6.24 28.66 -4.04
C GLU A 640 5.96 29.70 -2.94
N ALA A 641 5.41 29.29 -1.81
CA ALA A 641 5.22 30.17 -0.66
C ALA A 641 6.56 30.70 -0.16
N ALA A 642 7.56 29.83 0.01
CA ALA A 642 8.92 30.21 0.41
C ALA A 642 9.54 31.23 -0.55
N ARG A 643 9.43 30.98 -1.88
CA ARG A 643 9.90 31.95 -2.90
C ARG A 643 9.25 33.30 -2.74
N SER A 644 7.92 33.32 -2.55
CA SER A 644 7.17 34.59 -2.39
C SER A 644 7.62 35.34 -1.15
N VAL A 645 7.90 34.65 -0.05
CA VAL A 645 8.44 35.24 1.18
C VAL A 645 9.83 35.83 0.96
N VAL A 646 10.73 35.08 0.30
CA VAL A 646 12.09 35.58 -0.02
C VAL A 646 12.01 36.81 -0.93
N ARG A 647 11.19 36.76 -1.99
CA ARG A 647 11.03 37.88 -2.93
C ARG A 647 10.47 39.13 -2.24
N SER A 648 9.50 38.99 -1.35
CA SER A 648 8.93 40.12 -0.61
C SER A 648 9.92 40.79 0.35
N ARG A 649 10.97 40.06 0.75
CA ARG A 649 12.03 40.53 1.66
C ARG A 649 13.37 40.74 0.97
N ALA A 650 13.43 40.64 -0.35
CA ALA A 650 14.67 40.62 -1.13
C ALA A 650 15.63 41.76 -0.74
N ARG A 651 15.18 42.99 -0.74
CA ARG A 651 16.00 44.18 -0.41
C ARG A 651 16.53 44.11 1.01
N ARG A 652 15.71 43.68 1.98
CA ARG A 652 16.10 43.52 3.38
C ARG A 652 17.13 42.41 3.55
N LEU A 653 17.09 41.39 2.71
CA LEU A 653 18.02 40.26 2.68
C LEU A 653 19.26 40.52 1.80
N GLY A 654 19.43 41.74 1.26
CA GLY A 654 20.56 42.05 0.40
C GLY A 654 20.48 41.46 -1.01
N ILE A 655 19.31 41.02 -1.44
CA ILE A 655 19.07 40.39 -2.74
C ILE A 655 18.52 41.43 -3.70
N ALA A 656 19.18 41.63 -4.86
CA ALA A 656 18.72 42.52 -5.88
C ALA A 656 17.45 42.03 -6.59
N ASP A 657 16.54 42.94 -6.93
CA ASP A 657 15.23 42.58 -7.51
C ASP A 657 15.36 41.85 -8.86
N ASP A 658 16.38 42.11 -9.64
CA ASP A 658 16.66 41.50 -10.95
C ASP A 658 17.15 40.06 -10.84
N VAL A 659 17.58 39.61 -9.68
CA VAL A 659 18.00 38.20 -9.44
C VAL A 659 16.87 37.20 -9.73
N PHE A 660 15.64 37.57 -9.39
CA PHE A 660 14.47 36.73 -9.61
C PHE A 660 14.03 36.62 -11.08
N GLU A 661 14.60 37.45 -11.96
CA GLU A 661 14.35 37.43 -13.40
C GLU A 661 15.53 36.85 -14.20
N LYS A 662 16.75 36.94 -13.66
CA LYS A 662 17.99 36.56 -14.36
C LYS A 662 18.61 35.27 -13.85
N LYS A 663 18.12 34.70 -12.74
CA LYS A 663 18.66 33.47 -12.16
C LYS A 663 17.53 32.47 -11.91
N ASP A 664 17.78 31.25 -12.29
CA ASP A 664 16.93 30.11 -11.93
C ASP A 664 17.35 29.57 -10.57
N LEU A 665 16.37 29.13 -9.80
CA LEU A 665 16.55 28.55 -8.49
C LEU A 665 16.15 27.07 -8.52
N HIS A 666 17.07 26.19 -8.18
CA HIS A 666 16.82 24.75 -8.11
C HIS A 666 16.75 24.32 -6.65
N ILE A 667 15.62 23.76 -6.24
CA ILE A 667 15.42 23.17 -4.92
C ILE A 667 15.42 21.65 -5.08
N HIS A 668 16.28 21.01 -4.33
CA HIS A 668 16.42 19.55 -4.32
C HIS A 668 16.27 18.99 -2.90
N ALA A 669 15.52 17.92 -2.76
CA ALA A 669 15.54 17.11 -1.54
C ALA A 669 16.09 15.72 -1.90
N PRO A 670 17.32 15.38 -1.50
CA PRO A 670 17.96 14.10 -1.77
C PRO A 670 17.09 12.88 -1.36
N GLU A 671 17.50 11.67 -1.76
CA GLU A 671 16.74 10.43 -1.60
C GLU A 671 15.42 10.38 -2.40
N GLY A 672 15.50 10.63 -3.71
CA GLY A 672 14.34 10.67 -4.62
C GLY A 672 13.52 9.39 -4.71
N ALA A 673 14.01 8.27 -4.18
CA ALA A 673 13.26 7.02 -4.09
C ALA A 673 12.13 7.04 -3.04
N THR A 674 12.19 7.97 -2.08
CA THR A 674 11.19 8.14 -1.02
C THR A 674 10.33 9.36 -1.32
N PRO A 675 9.02 9.22 -1.60
CA PRO A 675 8.12 10.37 -1.75
C PRO A 675 8.09 11.23 -0.48
N LYS A 676 8.15 12.55 -0.66
CA LYS A 676 8.15 13.51 0.43
C LYS A 676 7.01 14.49 0.22
N ASP A 677 6.13 14.63 1.21
CA ASP A 677 5.04 15.59 1.16
C ASP A 677 4.76 16.20 2.54
N GLY A 678 4.29 17.43 2.55
CA GLY A 678 3.88 18.14 3.75
C GLY A 678 4.39 19.59 3.82
N PRO A 679 3.67 20.47 4.56
CA PRO A 679 3.98 21.89 4.64
C PRO A 679 5.14 22.23 5.59
N SER A 680 5.56 21.31 6.45
CA SER A 680 6.48 21.55 7.58
C SER A 680 7.93 21.85 7.19
N ALA A 681 8.28 21.77 5.91
CA ALA A 681 9.60 22.13 5.38
C ALA A 681 9.70 23.60 4.91
N GLY A 682 8.63 24.38 5.03
CA GLY A 682 8.56 25.73 4.49
C GLY A 682 9.66 26.65 4.97
N ILE A 683 9.96 26.68 6.29
CA ILE A 683 11.05 27.51 6.83
C ILE A 683 12.42 27.03 6.37
N ALA A 684 12.63 25.73 6.24
CA ALA A 684 13.88 25.17 5.76
C ALA A 684 14.14 25.50 4.29
N MET A 685 13.10 25.40 3.45
CA MET A 685 13.16 25.83 2.05
C MET A 685 13.46 27.33 1.92
N THR A 686 12.82 28.16 2.74
CA THR A 686 13.06 29.58 2.74
C THR A 686 14.51 29.88 3.12
N THR A 687 15.03 29.22 4.17
CA THR A 687 16.41 29.41 4.63
C THR A 687 17.41 28.94 3.58
N ALA A 688 17.18 27.79 2.93
CA ALA A 688 18.02 27.32 1.83
C ALA A 688 18.06 28.28 0.64
N MET A 689 16.90 28.85 0.25
CA MET A 689 16.82 29.85 -0.80
C MET A 689 17.58 31.12 -0.45
N VAL A 690 17.41 31.64 0.78
CA VAL A 690 18.12 32.85 1.24
C VAL A 690 19.61 32.61 1.26
N SER A 691 20.06 31.48 1.81
CA SER A 691 21.47 31.07 1.84
C SER A 691 22.06 31.02 0.43
N ALA A 692 21.41 30.33 -0.50
CA ALA A 692 21.87 30.20 -1.88
C ALA A 692 21.93 31.55 -2.64
N LEU A 693 20.96 32.42 -2.39
CA LEU A 693 20.88 33.73 -3.05
C LEU A 693 21.86 34.77 -2.47
N THR A 694 22.15 34.71 -1.17
CA THR A 694 23.07 35.62 -0.46
C THR A 694 24.50 35.11 -0.40
N GLY A 695 24.72 33.81 -0.62
CA GLY A 695 26.01 33.14 -0.44
C GLY A 695 26.43 32.96 1.03
N ILE A 696 25.49 33.14 1.98
CA ILE A 696 25.77 32.99 3.42
C ILE A 696 25.53 31.55 3.81
N PRO A 697 26.54 30.85 4.40
CA PRO A 697 26.37 29.46 4.84
C PRO A 697 25.30 29.30 5.91
N VAL A 698 24.67 28.15 5.95
CA VAL A 698 23.77 27.70 7.03
C VAL A 698 24.56 26.88 8.04
N LYS A 699 24.32 27.10 9.32
CA LYS A 699 24.99 26.38 10.41
C LYS A 699 24.59 24.90 10.37
N ALA A 700 25.58 24.00 10.23
CA ALA A 700 25.39 22.57 10.07
C ALA A 700 24.74 21.89 11.31
N HIS A 701 24.92 22.47 12.51
CA HIS A 701 24.36 21.94 13.75
C HIS A 701 22.93 22.38 14.06
N VAL A 702 22.32 23.19 13.15
CA VAL A 702 20.95 23.71 13.27
C VAL A 702 20.01 22.92 12.38
N ALA A 703 18.94 22.39 12.94
CA ALA A 703 17.82 21.83 12.19
C ALA A 703 16.56 22.63 12.45
N MET A 704 15.62 22.57 11.53
CA MET A 704 14.40 23.33 11.64
C MET A 704 13.17 22.62 11.09
N THR A 705 12.00 23.02 11.60
CA THR A 705 10.71 22.57 11.08
C THR A 705 9.66 23.64 11.32
N GLY A 706 8.83 23.90 10.33
CA GLY A 706 7.75 24.88 10.39
C GLY A 706 7.12 25.10 9.04
N GLU A 707 5.82 25.29 9.03
CA GLU A 707 5.10 25.77 7.86
C GLU A 707 5.26 27.28 7.74
N ILE A 708 5.36 27.81 6.53
CA ILE A 708 5.56 29.24 6.27
C ILE A 708 4.34 29.86 5.62
N THR A 709 3.89 31.00 6.15
CA THR A 709 2.88 31.84 5.50
C THR A 709 3.53 32.85 4.56
N LEU A 710 2.75 33.43 3.63
CA LEU A 710 3.23 34.51 2.74
C LEU A 710 3.73 35.74 3.50
N ARG A 711 3.29 35.94 4.75
CA ARG A 711 3.77 37.01 5.64
C ARG A 711 5.07 36.67 6.36
N GLY A 712 5.53 35.40 6.24
CA GLY A 712 6.71 34.92 6.93
C GLY A 712 6.47 34.47 8.37
N GLU A 713 5.22 34.31 8.79
CA GLU A 713 4.89 33.70 10.07
C GLU A 713 5.07 32.19 10.00
N VAL A 714 5.61 31.62 11.07
CA VAL A 714 5.89 30.20 11.21
C VAL A 714 4.74 29.53 11.93
N LEU A 715 4.02 28.64 11.24
CA LEU A 715 2.87 27.93 11.77
C LEU A 715 3.24 26.58 12.39
N GLN A 716 2.33 26.10 13.25
CA GLN A 716 2.46 24.81 13.95
C GLN A 716 2.56 23.63 12.98
N ILE A 717 3.23 22.57 13.45
CA ILE A 717 3.45 21.33 12.70
C ILE A 717 3.03 20.12 13.55
N GLY A 718 2.80 18.98 12.88
CA GLY A 718 2.59 17.71 13.54
C GLY A 718 3.87 16.89 13.72
N GLY A 719 3.83 15.91 14.64
CA GLY A 719 4.92 14.96 14.84
C GLY A 719 6.18 15.58 15.46
N LEU A 720 6.05 16.59 16.33
CA LEU A 720 7.20 17.26 16.93
C LEU A 720 8.09 16.29 17.71
N LYS A 721 7.49 15.33 18.44
CA LYS A 721 8.25 14.37 19.24
C LYS A 721 9.17 13.53 18.37
N GLU A 722 8.65 12.94 17.29
CA GLU A 722 9.40 12.12 16.35
C GLU A 722 10.51 12.94 15.66
N LYS A 723 10.24 14.20 15.33
CA LYS A 723 11.19 15.12 14.71
C LYS A 723 12.35 15.45 15.65
N LEU A 724 12.07 15.75 16.92
CA LEU A 724 13.13 16.01 17.92
C LEU A 724 13.95 14.75 18.24
N LEU A 725 13.31 13.58 18.27
CA LEU A 725 14.02 12.31 18.38
C LEU A 725 14.96 12.06 17.18
N ALA A 726 14.55 12.44 15.98
CA ALA A 726 15.40 12.35 14.79
C ALA A 726 16.58 13.35 14.86
N ALA A 727 16.33 14.58 15.26
CA ALA A 727 17.37 15.59 15.47
C ALA A 727 18.42 15.12 16.49
N HIS A 728 17.98 14.61 17.64
CA HIS A 728 18.86 14.05 18.65
C HIS A 728 19.70 12.88 18.13
N ARG A 729 19.08 11.93 17.41
CA ARG A 729 19.79 10.81 16.77
C ARG A 729 20.79 11.27 15.72
N GLY A 730 20.44 12.32 14.97
CA GLY A 730 21.29 12.88 13.91
C GLY A 730 22.46 13.73 14.42
N GLY A 731 22.57 13.95 15.72
CA GLY A 731 23.64 14.74 16.31
C GLY A 731 23.45 16.26 16.18
N ILE A 732 22.24 16.72 15.85
CA ILE A 732 21.88 18.14 15.85
C ILE A 732 21.99 18.70 17.27
N LYS A 733 22.39 19.95 17.39
CA LYS A 733 22.50 20.65 18.67
C LYS A 733 21.34 21.61 18.91
N THR A 734 20.97 22.38 17.89
CA THR A 734 19.93 23.42 17.98
C THR A 734 18.79 23.09 17.04
N VAL A 735 17.55 23.10 17.54
CA VAL A 735 16.35 22.86 16.74
C VAL A 735 15.41 24.05 16.81
N LEU A 736 15.06 24.60 15.64
CA LEU A 736 14.09 25.69 15.53
C LEU A 736 12.69 25.10 15.31
N ILE A 737 11.77 25.45 16.20
CA ILE A 737 10.39 24.94 16.19
C ILE A 737 9.40 26.11 16.17
N PRO A 738 8.16 25.93 15.65
CA PRO A 738 7.14 26.98 15.76
C PRO A 738 6.79 27.29 17.21
N GLU A 739 6.58 28.57 17.54
CA GLU A 739 6.18 29.01 18.90
C GLU A 739 4.93 28.27 19.39
N GLN A 740 3.98 28.00 18.52
CA GLN A 740 2.74 27.31 18.84
C GLN A 740 2.95 25.86 19.29
N ASN A 741 4.08 25.22 18.92
CA ASN A 741 4.43 23.87 19.33
C ASN A 741 5.16 23.78 20.68
N VAL A 742 5.38 24.88 21.38
CA VAL A 742 5.96 24.88 22.74
C VAL A 742 5.14 24.02 23.71
N ARG A 743 3.83 24.01 23.56
CA ARG A 743 2.92 23.15 24.34
C ARG A 743 3.23 21.65 24.18
N ASP A 744 3.68 21.24 22.99
CA ASP A 744 3.94 19.84 22.66
C ASP A 744 5.26 19.35 23.31
N LEU A 745 6.10 20.27 23.82
CA LEU A 745 7.31 19.95 24.59
C LEU A 745 7.01 19.19 25.89
N ALA A 746 5.80 19.31 26.42
CA ALA A 746 5.36 18.53 27.57
C ALA A 746 5.36 17.00 27.31
N GLU A 747 5.30 16.59 26.05
CA GLU A 747 5.32 15.19 25.64
C GLU A 747 6.71 14.64 25.30
N ILE A 748 7.73 15.51 25.29
CA ILE A 748 9.09 15.15 24.94
C ILE A 748 9.83 14.63 26.19
N PRO A 749 10.54 13.49 26.09
CA PRO A 749 11.36 12.98 27.19
C PRO A 749 12.45 13.97 27.62
N ASP A 750 12.72 14.03 28.92
CA ASP A 750 13.65 15.02 29.47
C ASP A 750 15.09 14.84 28.99
N ASN A 751 15.52 13.59 28.73
CA ASN A 751 16.83 13.32 28.15
C ASN A 751 17.02 13.98 26.77
N VAL A 752 15.96 14.04 25.95
CA VAL A 752 16.00 14.68 24.62
C VAL A 752 15.95 16.21 24.77
N LYS A 753 15.07 16.72 25.67
CA LYS A 753 14.99 18.17 25.95
C LYS A 753 16.32 18.72 26.47
N ASN A 754 17.00 17.97 27.32
CA ASN A 754 18.29 18.41 27.90
C ASN A 754 19.45 18.27 26.93
N ALA A 755 19.34 17.44 25.90
CA ALA A 755 20.39 17.22 24.89
C ALA A 755 20.31 18.17 23.71
N LEU A 756 19.16 18.81 23.49
CA LEU A 756 18.89 19.72 22.37
C LEU A 756 18.60 21.13 22.88
N GLU A 757 19.18 22.12 22.24
CA GLU A 757 18.76 23.51 22.37
C GLU A 757 17.53 23.73 21.48
N ILE A 758 16.33 23.75 22.08
CA ILE A 758 15.07 23.91 21.36
C ILE A 758 14.65 25.37 21.42
N VAL A 759 14.65 26.03 20.26
CA VAL A 759 14.38 27.46 20.13
C VAL A 759 13.02 27.69 19.45
N PRO A 760 12.02 28.21 20.16
CA PRO A 760 10.76 28.60 19.56
C PRO A 760 10.90 29.83 18.67
N VAL A 761 10.32 29.80 17.48
CA VAL A 761 10.36 30.90 16.50
C VAL A 761 8.95 31.20 15.98
N ARG A 762 8.62 32.46 15.85
CA ARG A 762 7.35 32.92 15.30
C ARG A 762 7.47 33.46 13.89
N TRP A 763 8.60 34.05 13.54
CA TRP A 763 8.85 34.71 12.27
C TRP A 763 10.08 34.16 11.59
N ILE A 764 10.03 34.10 10.27
CA ILE A 764 11.14 33.63 9.43
C ILE A 764 12.41 34.48 9.64
N ASP A 765 12.27 35.75 9.95
CA ASP A 765 13.39 36.63 10.21
C ASP A 765 14.24 36.13 11.40
N ALA A 766 13.59 35.67 12.47
CA ALA A 766 14.30 35.06 13.61
C ALA A 766 14.94 33.71 13.22
N VAL A 767 14.30 32.95 12.34
CA VAL A 767 14.90 31.69 11.82
C VAL A 767 16.20 31.99 11.09
N LEU A 768 16.19 32.97 10.19
CA LEU A 768 17.37 33.36 9.41
C LEU A 768 18.53 33.87 10.30
N ASP A 769 18.22 34.68 11.31
CA ASP A 769 19.23 35.20 12.27
C ASP A 769 19.91 34.06 13.06
N LEU A 770 19.15 33.00 13.39
CA LEU A 770 19.66 31.87 14.16
C LEU A 770 20.38 30.84 13.27
N ALA A 771 19.86 30.58 12.07
CA ALA A 771 20.33 29.51 11.19
C ALA A 771 21.52 29.90 10.30
N LEU A 772 21.58 31.16 9.85
CA LEU A 772 22.65 31.64 8.98
C LEU A 772 23.93 31.91 9.80
N ALA A 773 25.09 31.74 9.19
CA ALA A 773 26.39 32.02 9.81
C ALA A 773 26.60 33.52 10.07
N SER A 774 25.99 34.39 9.25
CA SER A 774 25.96 35.82 9.42
C SER A 774 24.65 36.43 8.95
N THR A 775 24.25 37.56 9.51
CA THR A 775 23.02 38.25 9.12
C THR A 775 23.17 38.87 7.73
N PRO A 776 22.20 38.69 6.83
CA PRO A 776 22.20 39.36 5.52
C PRO A 776 22.26 40.91 5.67
N VAL A 777 23.05 41.57 4.84
CA VAL A 777 23.18 43.01 4.84
C VAL A 777 22.14 43.61 3.90
N PRO A 778 21.19 44.43 4.39
CA PRO A 778 20.15 45.05 3.54
C PRO A 778 20.74 45.90 2.42
N LEU A 779 20.12 45.87 1.25
CA LEU A 779 20.45 46.82 0.19
C LEU A 779 20.04 48.24 0.62
N PRO A 780 20.83 49.28 0.26
CA PRO A 780 20.45 50.67 0.52
C PRO A 780 19.12 51.01 -0.17
N ASP A 781 18.27 51.79 0.52
CA ASP A 781 17.04 52.28 -0.06
C ASP A 781 17.36 53.12 -1.29
N VAL A 782 16.91 52.64 -2.45
CA VAL A 782 16.95 53.47 -3.67
C VAL A 782 15.86 54.55 -3.49
N PRO A 783 16.23 55.80 -3.41
CA PRO A 783 15.22 56.87 -3.40
C PRO A 783 14.32 56.67 -4.64
N PRO A 784 13.01 56.90 -4.54
CA PRO A 784 12.14 56.72 -5.68
C PRO A 784 12.69 57.56 -6.82
N THR A 785 13.11 56.93 -7.90
CA THR A 785 13.51 57.59 -9.12
C THR A 785 12.32 58.47 -9.53
N ALA A 786 12.49 59.78 -9.50
CA ALA A 786 11.44 60.71 -9.91
C ALA A 786 10.92 60.25 -11.27
N ALA A 787 9.66 59.90 -11.30
CA ALA A 787 9.00 59.51 -12.54
C ALA A 787 9.30 60.61 -13.58
N GLU A 788 9.95 60.24 -14.68
CA GLU A 788 10.05 61.15 -15.83
C GLU A 788 8.65 61.61 -16.16
N PRO A 789 8.43 62.95 -16.33
CA PRO A 789 7.12 63.46 -16.66
C PRO A 789 6.70 62.86 -18.00
N VAL A 790 5.67 62.09 -18.00
CA VAL A 790 5.02 61.61 -19.22
C VAL A 790 4.55 62.84 -19.99
N ALA A 791 5.15 63.09 -21.15
CA ALA A 791 4.76 64.13 -22.06
C ALA A 791 3.27 63.95 -22.38
N ALA A 792 2.49 65.01 -22.11
CA ALA A 792 1.08 65.08 -22.42
C ALA A 792 0.87 64.87 -23.92
N PRO A 793 -0.07 64.02 -24.35
CA PRO A 793 -0.45 63.93 -25.73
C PRO A 793 -1.24 65.18 -26.11
N ALA A 794 -0.85 65.85 -27.23
CA ALA A 794 -1.52 66.95 -27.82
C ALA A 794 -2.97 66.69 -28.17
N ASP A 795 -3.83 67.62 -27.89
CA ASP A 795 -5.23 67.76 -28.21
C ASP A 795 -5.61 67.33 -29.63
N GLY A 796 -6.76 66.66 -29.70
CA GLY A 796 -7.58 66.67 -30.90
C GLY A 796 -8.34 65.39 -31.16
N LEU A 797 -9.57 65.33 -30.62
CA LEU A 797 -10.76 64.97 -31.38
C LEU A 797 -12.00 64.76 -30.46
N GLN A 798 -13.07 65.35 -30.93
CA GLN A 798 -14.36 65.59 -30.28
C GLN A 798 -15.17 64.32 -29.88
N PRO A 799 -16.20 64.47 -29.03
CA PRO A 799 -16.94 63.35 -28.41
C PRO A 799 -18.07 62.81 -29.30
N GLY A 800 -18.17 61.54 -29.40
CA GLY A 800 -19.27 60.82 -30.03
C GLY A 800 -19.95 59.87 -29.06
N ALA A 801 -21.21 60.25 -28.80
CA ALA A 801 -22.39 59.47 -28.41
C ALA A 801 -22.24 58.19 -27.54
N ALA A 802 -22.94 58.24 -26.43
CA ALA A 802 -23.36 57.12 -25.58
C ALA A 802 -24.18 56.09 -26.32
N GLU A 803 -23.87 54.79 -26.11
CA GLU A 803 -24.87 53.75 -26.19
C GLU A 803 -24.81 52.87 -24.93
N THR A 804 -25.94 52.94 -24.22
CA THR A 804 -26.32 52.07 -23.12
C THR A 804 -26.64 50.68 -23.66
N LEU A 805 -26.08 49.69 -23.13
CA LEU A 805 -26.67 48.33 -23.17
C LEU A 805 -26.71 47.70 -21.79
N LYS A 806 -27.93 47.47 -21.34
CA LYS A 806 -28.35 46.59 -20.25
C LYS A 806 -28.10 45.14 -20.65
N HIS A 807 -27.55 44.35 -19.82
CA HIS A 807 -28.13 43.16 -19.12
C HIS A 807 -27.06 42.50 -18.30
#